data_d2cd2a7a5f3fd61beb9e06a09777b412
#
_entry.id   d2cd2a7a5f3fd61beb9e06a09777b412
#
_cell.length_a   1.000
_cell.length_b   1.000
_cell.length_c   1.000
_cell.angle_alpha   90.00
_cell.angle_beta   90.00
_cell.angle_gamma   90.00
#
_symmetry.space_group_name_H-M   'P 1'
#
loop_
_entity.id
_entity.type
_entity.pdbx_description
1 polymer ?
#
loop_
_entity_poly.entity_id
_entity_poly.type
_entity_poly.pdbx_seq_one_letter_code
_entity_poly.pdbx_strand_id
1 'polypeptide(L)'
;MVDLTVIHLPKGKLSDTSLRKLSGAKTVGVRNSAHPKRGTIMRQTLDQLIEHDAFISRHIGIDALAQAKMLQTLGVTDIEELIALTVPGSIFQTKPLNLGKPMLETDVLDELRVIAKKNKVRTSLIGMGYYDTITPPVIARNVLENPAWYTAYTPYQPEISQGRLEALLNFQTMITEITGFDIANASLLDEATAAAEAMTMTLRLSKSDSTVFVVDENTHPQIISVLRTRATAIDLTIELVSLEEMKSTSCFGALISWPGSNGEIISTEKVRQVCDCVHAQNGIAIVACDLLACVLLTKPSELGFDIAIGSAQRFGVPMGGGGPHAAFLATSETHARALPGRLVGVSTDTAGRPALRLALQTREQHIRREKATSNICTAQALLANIASFYAVWHGRDGLQRIAERVHRLTSITVAGLRNAGVVVVNHHWFDTLQIQVVSSAIIATRALKQNVLFRIIDEKTIGISFDETSTVATLQSIFEIFEITVDLNSLDATCELGISQQMRRTDDFLSQSTFTKYRTEHEMLRYLRRLADKDLALDRTMIPLGSCTMKLNATTEMIPISWPEFAKIHPFAPDLDLAGNTQLVDELCAMLVEVTGYDKVSLQPNAGSQGELAGLLAIRAYYRSRHDDQRSICLIPSSAHGTNAASAVMAGMTVVVVACDDRGNVDLIDLRSKCELSKDRLAALMITYPSTHGVFEQQVTEICEMIHSFGGQVYLDGANLNALVGVAKPGEFGADVSHLNLHKTFCIPHGGGGPGVGPVAVKLHLAEFLPAHPLTSFDEHKVGAVSGAPYGSASILPISWVYIKLMGAQGLRSATMHAILSANYVAARLNDFYPVLYRGKNHFVAHECIIDIREITKNTGVTNDDIAKRLMDYGFHAPTMSFPVPGTFMIEPTESETIEELDRFCNAMISIHTEITQIASGQISHEDSPLHHAPHTVEELCSDWQRKYSQAQAAYPISAMRARGYFVPVSRIDAAFGDRNLICSCEPLEFFATSLQ
;
A
#
# COMPACT_ATOMS: atom_id res chain seq x y z
N MET A 1 -35.15 27.31 -25.35
CA MET A 1 -36.35 28.03 -24.91
C MET A 1 -37.33 26.97 -24.43
N VAL A 2 -37.40 26.68 -23.15
CA VAL A 2 -38.45 25.89 -22.51
C VAL A 2 -38.80 26.65 -21.22
N ASP A 3 -40.09 26.94 -21.10
CA ASP A 3 -40.71 27.79 -20.08
C ASP A 3 -40.56 27.23 -18.67
N LEU A 4 -40.10 28.08 -17.77
CA LEU A 4 -40.16 27.89 -16.32
C LEU A 4 -41.52 28.38 -15.80
N THR A 5 -42.48 27.50 -15.65
CA THR A 5 -43.76 27.79 -15.01
C THR A 5 -43.57 27.88 -13.50
N VAL A 6 -43.65 29.10 -13.01
CA VAL A 6 -43.70 29.47 -11.58
C VAL A 6 -45.03 29.01 -10.99
N ILE A 7 -44.98 28.05 -10.06
CA ILE A 7 -46.18 27.67 -9.28
C ILE A 7 -46.43 28.71 -8.20
N HIS A 8 -47.50 29.50 -8.36
CA HIS A 8 -48.02 30.43 -7.34
C HIS A 8 -48.85 29.64 -6.31
N LEU A 9 -48.40 29.62 -5.07
CA LEU A 9 -49.22 29.23 -3.93
C LEU A 9 -50.07 30.41 -3.46
N PRO A 10 -51.39 30.26 -3.16
CA PRO A 10 -52.26 31.36 -2.77
C PRO A 10 -51.96 31.83 -1.34
N LYS A 11 -51.88 33.15 -1.14
CA LYS A 11 -51.83 33.82 0.16
C LYS A 11 -53.19 33.71 0.88
N GLY A 12 -53.31 32.74 1.78
CA GLY A 12 -54.38 32.69 2.76
C GLY A 12 -54.05 33.57 3.97
N LYS A 13 -54.92 34.57 4.21
CA LYS A 13 -54.89 35.37 5.45
C LYS A 13 -55.28 34.49 6.64
N LEU A 14 -54.35 34.19 7.54
CA LEU A 14 -54.68 33.68 8.87
C LEU A 14 -54.96 34.81 9.80
N SER A 15 -56.19 34.86 10.34
CA SER A 15 -56.65 35.87 11.29
C SER A 15 -56.05 35.61 12.70
N ASP A 16 -55.82 36.73 13.38
CA ASP A 16 -55.09 36.94 14.64
C ASP A 16 -55.82 36.43 15.92
N THR A 17 -56.56 35.31 15.85
CA THR A 17 -57.43 34.88 16.95
C THR A 17 -57.14 33.53 17.56
N SER A 18 -56.08 32.81 17.13
CA SER A 18 -55.77 31.47 17.65
C SER A 18 -54.51 31.31 18.54
N LEU A 19 -53.89 32.43 18.95
CA LEU A 19 -52.67 32.41 19.79
C LEU A 19 -52.90 32.77 21.28
N ARG A 20 -54.14 32.73 21.78
CA ARG A 20 -54.49 33.06 23.20
C ARG A 20 -55.09 31.92 24.00
N LYS A 21 -54.61 30.70 23.87
CA LYS A 21 -54.98 29.62 24.79
C LYS A 21 -53.85 28.60 25.00
N LEU A 22 -52.64 29.02 25.36
CA LEU A 22 -51.62 28.19 25.98
C LEU A 22 -50.68 29.08 26.81
N SER A 23 -51.24 29.84 27.76
CA SER A 23 -50.48 30.57 28.80
C SER A 23 -50.85 30.10 30.15
N GLY A 24 -50.24 29.02 30.58
CA GLY A 24 -50.39 28.44 31.91
C GLY A 24 -49.10 27.75 32.38
N ALA A 25 -47.94 28.42 32.21
CA ALA A 25 -46.68 27.99 32.81
C ALA A 25 -46.09 29.21 33.54
N LYS A 26 -45.82 29.01 34.83
CA LYS A 26 -45.29 30.02 35.76
C LYS A 26 -43.96 30.56 35.22
N THR A 27 -43.91 31.89 35.04
CA THR A 27 -42.69 32.66 34.77
C THR A 27 -41.75 32.55 35.99
N VAL A 28 -40.71 31.76 35.85
CA VAL A 28 -39.49 31.92 36.63
C VAL A 28 -38.71 33.09 36.01
N GLY A 29 -38.47 34.11 36.84
CA GLY A 29 -37.85 35.37 36.39
C GLY A 29 -36.45 35.11 35.80
N VAL A 30 -36.35 35.33 34.50
CA VAL A 30 -35.04 35.45 33.82
C VAL A 30 -34.49 36.84 34.23
N ARG A 31 -33.47 36.83 35.06
CA ARG A 31 -32.64 38.03 35.28
C ARG A 31 -32.05 38.43 33.95
N ASN A 32 -32.26 39.70 33.58
CA ASN A 32 -31.58 40.37 32.47
C ASN A 32 -30.07 40.12 32.58
N SER A 33 -29.55 39.20 31.80
CA SER A 33 -28.13 39.16 31.52
C SER A 33 -27.80 40.38 30.65
N ALA A 34 -27.08 41.31 31.25
CA ALA A 34 -26.54 42.46 30.54
C ALA A 34 -25.78 41.94 29.30
N HIS A 35 -26.12 42.47 28.11
CA HIS A 35 -25.31 42.31 26.94
C HIS A 35 -23.86 42.64 27.33
N PRO A 36 -22.87 41.80 27.04
CA PRO A 36 -21.48 42.16 27.25
C PRO A 36 -21.24 43.47 26.46
N LYS A 37 -20.77 44.50 27.15
CA LYS A 37 -20.30 45.72 26.51
C LYS A 37 -19.40 45.30 25.38
N ARG A 38 -19.64 45.79 24.14
CA ARG A 38 -18.72 45.63 23.01
C ARG A 38 -17.34 46.07 23.49
N GLY A 39 -16.50 45.13 23.89
CA GLY A 39 -15.10 45.37 24.12
C GLY A 39 -14.53 45.92 22.82
N THR A 40 -13.65 46.87 22.89
CA THR A 40 -12.93 47.38 21.74
C THR A 40 -12.31 46.20 21.02
N ILE A 41 -12.87 45.81 19.87
CA ILE A 41 -12.30 44.75 19.04
C ILE A 41 -10.92 45.29 18.65
N MET A 42 -9.86 44.76 19.23
CA MET A 42 -8.52 45.08 18.78
C MET A 42 -8.43 44.70 17.30
N ARG A 43 -8.07 45.67 16.48
CA ARG A 43 -7.93 45.48 15.02
C ARG A 43 -6.82 44.45 14.81
N GLN A 44 -7.17 43.30 14.24
CA GLN A 44 -6.19 42.29 13.81
C GLN A 44 -5.27 42.88 12.73
N THR A 45 -4.02 42.49 12.73
CA THR A 45 -3.07 42.79 11.64
C THR A 45 -3.47 42.01 10.38
N LEU A 46 -2.99 42.42 9.23
CA LEU A 46 -3.20 41.63 7.99
C LEU A 46 -2.62 40.23 8.09
N ASP A 47 -1.48 40.09 8.74
CA ASP A 47 -0.85 38.79 8.97
C ASP A 47 -1.73 37.84 9.83
N GLN A 48 -2.37 38.39 10.88
CA GLN A 48 -3.33 37.62 11.68
C GLN A 48 -4.62 37.27 10.93
N LEU A 49 -4.97 38.01 9.86
CA LEU A 49 -6.16 37.74 9.04
C LEU A 49 -5.87 36.74 7.89
N ILE A 50 -4.60 36.41 7.62
CA ILE A 50 -4.21 35.44 6.58
C ILE A 50 -4.45 34.00 7.03
N GLU A 51 -4.51 33.74 8.34
CA GLU A 51 -4.75 32.40 8.91
C GLU A 51 -3.80 31.33 8.32
N HIS A 52 -2.50 31.55 8.39
CA HIS A 52 -1.49 30.62 7.87
C HIS A 52 -1.63 29.20 8.42
N ASP A 53 -2.20 29.03 9.60
CA ASP A 53 -2.47 27.78 10.29
C ASP A 53 -3.89 27.20 10.04
N ALA A 54 -4.61 27.77 9.07
CA ALA A 54 -6.00 27.35 8.78
C ALA A 54 -6.12 25.85 8.45
N PHE A 55 -5.09 25.24 7.81
CA PHE A 55 -5.11 23.81 7.49
C PHE A 55 -5.05 22.95 8.74
N ILE A 56 -4.34 23.35 9.80
CA ILE A 56 -4.24 22.59 11.05
C ILE A 56 -5.64 22.27 11.60
N SER A 57 -6.52 23.27 11.67
CA SER A 57 -7.90 23.10 12.17
C SER A 57 -8.81 22.33 11.20
N ARG A 58 -8.41 22.13 9.95
CA ARG A 58 -9.12 21.27 8.97
C ARG A 58 -8.63 19.84 9.01
N HIS A 59 -7.37 19.62 9.38
CA HIS A 59 -6.79 18.28 9.55
C HIS A 59 -7.16 17.68 10.91
N ILE A 60 -7.00 18.44 12.00
CA ILE A 60 -7.35 18.01 13.35
C ILE A 60 -8.85 18.18 13.56
N GLY A 61 -9.54 17.05 13.77
CA GLY A 61 -11.02 17.05 13.92
C GLY A 61 -11.52 17.56 15.27
N ILE A 62 -10.62 17.82 16.22
CA ILE A 62 -10.96 18.23 17.60
C ILE A 62 -10.77 19.74 17.74
N ASP A 63 -11.86 20.48 17.88
CA ASP A 63 -11.85 21.92 18.18
C ASP A 63 -11.63 22.21 19.67
N ALA A 64 -11.49 23.47 20.06
CA ALA A 64 -11.20 23.87 21.44
C ALA A 64 -12.32 23.47 22.45
N LEU A 65 -13.59 23.44 22.01
CA LEU A 65 -14.70 23.02 22.89
C LEU A 65 -14.70 21.50 23.07
N ALA A 66 -14.48 20.76 22.01
CA ALA A 66 -14.33 19.31 22.04
C ALA A 66 -13.14 18.91 22.91
N GLN A 67 -11.97 19.57 22.71
CA GLN A 67 -10.78 19.34 23.52
C GLN A 67 -11.06 19.56 25.01
N ALA A 68 -11.71 20.66 25.38
CA ALA A 68 -12.06 20.94 26.79
C ALA A 68 -12.97 19.85 27.38
N LYS A 69 -13.98 19.37 26.61
CA LYS A 69 -14.87 18.27 27.04
C LYS A 69 -14.09 16.96 27.23
N MET A 70 -13.17 16.62 26.31
CA MET A 70 -12.37 15.42 26.38
C MET A 70 -11.42 15.44 27.59
N LEU A 71 -10.71 16.56 27.80
CA LEU A 71 -9.84 16.77 28.96
C LEU A 71 -10.60 16.69 30.28
N GLN A 72 -11.80 17.28 30.35
CA GLN A 72 -12.67 17.14 31.52
C GLN A 72 -13.04 15.67 31.80
N THR A 73 -13.33 14.90 30.75
CA THR A 73 -13.63 13.45 30.89
C THR A 73 -12.44 12.68 31.44
N LEU A 74 -11.22 13.10 31.09
CA LEU A 74 -9.96 12.48 31.55
C LEU A 74 -9.50 12.98 32.91
N GLY A 75 -10.08 14.06 33.44
CA GLY A 75 -9.71 14.65 34.73
C GLY A 75 -8.38 15.39 34.74
N VAL A 76 -7.94 15.90 33.56
CA VAL A 76 -6.71 16.70 33.36
C VAL A 76 -7.06 18.14 32.98
N THR A 77 -6.17 19.08 33.29
CA THR A 77 -6.44 20.52 33.14
C THR A 77 -6.24 21.02 31.70
N ASP A 78 -5.22 20.49 31.03
CA ASP A 78 -4.87 20.84 29.65
C ASP A 78 -4.18 19.68 28.92
N ILE A 79 -3.92 19.83 27.63
CA ILE A 79 -3.34 18.79 26.79
C ILE A 79 -1.85 18.57 27.09
N GLU A 80 -1.11 19.58 27.51
CA GLU A 80 0.29 19.45 27.90
C GLU A 80 0.45 18.62 29.18
N GLU A 81 -0.47 18.76 30.14
CA GLU A 81 -0.52 17.90 31.33
C GLU A 81 -0.76 16.45 30.93
N LEU A 82 -1.73 16.17 30.02
CA LEU A 82 -1.96 14.81 29.51
C LEU A 82 -0.68 14.22 28.91
N ILE A 83 0.02 14.98 28.07
CA ILE A 83 1.26 14.53 27.43
C ILE A 83 2.36 14.28 28.45
N ALA A 84 2.52 15.16 29.42
CA ALA A 84 3.53 14.99 30.49
C ALA A 84 3.24 13.77 31.38
N LEU A 85 1.96 13.40 31.56
CA LEU A 85 1.56 12.20 32.30
C LEU A 85 1.69 10.91 31.48
N THR A 86 1.68 11.00 30.15
CA THR A 86 1.65 9.86 29.23
C THR A 86 3.05 9.49 28.74
N VAL A 87 3.80 10.48 28.28
CA VAL A 87 5.13 10.29 27.66
C VAL A 87 6.22 10.23 28.73
N PRO A 88 7.16 9.25 28.65
CA PRO A 88 8.28 9.20 29.58
C PRO A 88 9.15 10.46 29.54
N GLY A 89 9.46 11.05 30.71
CA GLY A 89 10.27 12.26 30.81
C GLY A 89 11.68 12.12 30.22
N SER A 90 12.23 10.91 30.16
CA SER A 90 13.56 10.61 29.59
C SER A 90 13.67 10.83 28.10
N ILE A 91 12.52 10.79 27.38
CA ILE A 91 12.47 10.94 25.90
C ILE A 91 11.73 12.19 25.45
N PHE A 92 11.09 12.91 26.40
CA PHE A 92 10.22 14.04 26.08
C PHE A 92 10.98 15.22 25.50
N GLN A 93 10.57 15.66 24.31
CA GLN A 93 11.15 16.80 23.60
C GLN A 93 10.42 18.10 23.92
N THR A 94 11.17 19.09 24.40
CA THR A 94 10.65 20.45 24.66
C THR A 94 10.95 21.43 23.53
N LYS A 95 11.97 21.14 22.70
CA LYS A 95 12.33 22.00 21.58
C LYS A 95 11.38 21.78 20.40
N PRO A 96 10.87 22.86 19.78
CA PRO A 96 10.06 22.73 18.58
C PRO A 96 10.91 22.15 17.44
N LEU A 97 10.22 21.44 16.50
CA LEU A 97 10.84 20.95 15.27
C LEU A 97 11.28 22.15 14.39
N ASN A 98 12.40 21.99 13.69
CA ASN A 98 12.89 22.99 12.73
C ASN A 98 12.29 22.76 11.33
N LEU A 99 10.97 22.82 11.21
CA LEU A 99 10.23 22.57 9.96
C LEU A 99 9.50 23.81 9.41
N GLY A 100 9.72 24.97 10.03
CA GLY A 100 9.07 26.20 9.65
C GLY A 100 7.64 26.33 10.19
N LYS A 101 6.95 27.39 9.77
CA LYS A 101 5.55 27.67 10.09
C LYS A 101 4.63 26.91 9.14
N PRO A 102 3.36 26.67 9.54
CA PRO A 102 2.33 26.16 8.63
C PRO A 102 2.17 27.06 7.40
N MET A 103 1.86 26.48 6.26
CA MET A 103 1.64 27.22 5.01
C MET A 103 0.16 27.11 4.58
N LEU A 104 -0.30 28.08 3.79
CA LEU A 104 -1.60 27.99 3.12
C LEU A 104 -1.57 26.90 2.03
N GLU A 105 -2.72 26.27 1.76
CA GLU A 105 -2.85 25.24 0.71
C GLU A 105 -2.42 25.78 -0.67
N THR A 106 -2.75 27.04 -0.99
CA THR A 106 -2.33 27.70 -2.24
C THR A 106 -0.83 27.85 -2.33
N ASP A 107 -0.18 28.31 -1.25
CA ASP A 107 1.25 28.61 -1.22
C ASP A 107 2.08 27.31 -1.33
N VAL A 108 1.64 26.23 -0.65
CA VAL A 108 2.29 24.91 -0.74
C VAL A 108 2.21 24.37 -2.16
N LEU A 109 1.04 24.45 -2.81
CA LEU A 109 0.89 23.99 -4.20
C LEU A 109 1.71 24.83 -5.16
N ASP A 110 1.79 26.15 -4.95
CA ASP A 110 2.62 27.05 -5.78
C ASP A 110 4.12 26.74 -5.60
N GLU A 111 4.60 26.53 -4.37
CA GLU A 111 5.98 26.10 -4.10
C GLU A 111 6.30 24.78 -4.78
N LEU A 112 5.41 23.79 -4.63
CA LEU A 112 5.58 22.49 -5.26
C LEU A 112 5.54 22.58 -6.79
N ARG A 113 4.74 23.47 -7.37
CA ARG A 113 4.75 23.76 -8.83
C ARG A 113 6.11 24.29 -9.31
N VAL A 114 6.76 25.11 -8.51
CA VAL A 114 8.12 25.59 -8.84
C VAL A 114 9.13 24.44 -8.84
N ILE A 115 9.02 23.53 -7.88
CA ILE A 115 9.85 22.32 -7.83
C ILE A 115 9.55 21.41 -9.02
N ALA A 116 8.28 21.10 -9.27
CA ALA A 116 7.84 20.21 -10.35
C ALA A 116 8.33 20.69 -11.73
N LYS A 117 8.27 22.00 -12.01
CA LYS A 117 8.75 22.60 -13.28
C LYS A 117 10.25 22.44 -13.53
N LYS A 118 11.05 22.04 -12.54
CA LYS A 118 12.47 21.69 -12.73
C LYS A 118 12.63 20.34 -13.43
N ASN A 119 11.66 19.46 -13.32
CA ASN A 119 11.59 18.22 -14.08
C ASN A 119 11.32 18.49 -15.55
N LYS A 120 11.90 17.65 -16.43
CA LYS A 120 11.68 17.72 -17.88
C LYS A 120 10.90 16.50 -18.34
N VAL A 121 9.61 16.68 -18.60
CA VAL A 121 8.79 15.63 -19.21
C VAL A 121 9.16 15.49 -20.68
N ARG A 122 9.78 14.36 -21.04
CA ARG A 122 10.20 14.04 -22.39
C ARG A 122 9.52 12.77 -22.89
N THR A 123 9.49 12.56 -24.20
CA THR A 123 9.14 11.25 -24.77
C THR A 123 10.22 10.26 -24.38
N SER A 124 9.93 9.38 -23.46
CA SER A 124 10.87 8.38 -22.97
C SER A 124 10.78 7.11 -23.82
N LEU A 125 11.87 6.75 -24.48
CA LEU A 125 12.03 5.49 -25.17
C LEU A 125 13.14 4.65 -24.51
N ILE A 126 13.30 4.80 -23.19
CA ILE A 126 14.29 4.09 -22.36
C ILE A 126 13.84 2.64 -22.10
N GLY A 127 12.57 2.42 -21.80
CA GLY A 127 12.04 1.10 -21.47
C GLY A 127 12.53 0.56 -20.11
N MET A 128 13.20 -0.59 -20.11
CA MET A 128 13.77 -1.22 -18.92
C MET A 128 12.74 -1.53 -17.84
N GLY A 129 11.53 -1.99 -18.23
CA GLY A 129 10.44 -2.33 -17.33
C GLY A 129 9.55 -1.15 -16.91
N TYR A 130 9.81 0.07 -17.42
CA TYR A 130 9.02 1.28 -17.16
C TYR A 130 8.64 1.94 -18.48
N TYR A 131 7.33 2.12 -18.69
CA TYR A 131 6.78 2.57 -19.99
C TYR A 131 5.70 3.63 -19.72
N ASP A 132 5.61 4.66 -20.57
CA ASP A 132 4.47 5.59 -20.49
C ASP A 132 3.20 4.91 -21.01
N THR A 133 2.07 5.23 -20.41
CA THR A 133 0.77 4.63 -20.67
C THR A 133 -0.34 5.67 -20.57
N ILE A 134 -1.50 5.38 -21.11
CA ILE A 134 -2.65 6.27 -21.10
C ILE A 134 -3.65 5.74 -20.05
N THR A 135 -3.61 6.31 -18.84
CA THR A 135 -4.68 6.05 -17.86
C THR A 135 -5.99 6.62 -18.40
N PRO A 136 -7.03 5.81 -18.66
CA PRO A 136 -8.31 6.34 -19.12
C PRO A 136 -8.85 7.37 -18.13
N PRO A 137 -9.29 8.57 -18.57
CA PRO A 137 -9.75 9.63 -17.66
C PRO A 137 -10.87 9.20 -16.71
N VAL A 138 -11.76 8.31 -17.14
CA VAL A 138 -12.81 7.75 -16.29
C VAL A 138 -12.24 6.92 -15.12
N ILE A 139 -11.12 6.24 -15.32
CA ILE A 139 -10.42 5.48 -14.28
C ILE A 139 -9.61 6.43 -13.39
N ALA A 140 -8.85 7.35 -13.98
CA ALA A 140 -8.05 8.30 -13.22
C ALA A 140 -8.91 9.06 -12.20
N ARG A 141 -10.02 9.66 -12.66
CA ARG A 141 -10.89 10.47 -11.80
C ARG A 141 -11.71 9.67 -10.80
N ASN A 142 -12.17 8.47 -11.17
CA ASN A 142 -13.09 7.69 -10.33
C ASN A 142 -12.42 6.59 -9.52
N VAL A 143 -11.11 6.40 -9.64
CA VAL A 143 -10.32 5.44 -8.86
C VAL A 143 -9.12 6.14 -8.21
N LEU A 144 -8.15 6.63 -9.00
CA LEU A 144 -6.92 7.23 -8.49
C LEU A 144 -7.17 8.50 -7.66
N GLU A 145 -8.10 9.35 -8.11
CA GLU A 145 -8.46 10.63 -7.48
C GLU A 145 -9.72 10.52 -6.59
N ASN A 146 -10.28 9.33 -6.39
CA ASN A 146 -11.53 9.13 -5.66
C ASN A 146 -11.29 8.58 -4.24
N PRO A 147 -11.65 9.32 -3.17
CA PRO A 147 -11.44 8.89 -1.79
C PRO A 147 -12.11 7.56 -1.44
N ALA A 148 -13.23 7.18 -2.06
CA ALA A 148 -13.86 5.87 -1.87
C ALA A 148 -12.91 4.70 -2.19
N TRP A 149 -11.89 4.90 -3.03
CA TRP A 149 -10.89 3.91 -3.38
C TRP A 149 -9.58 4.11 -2.62
N TYR A 150 -9.01 5.33 -2.64
CA TYR A 150 -7.68 5.52 -2.06
C TYR A 150 -7.70 5.59 -0.53
N THR A 151 -8.83 5.88 0.14
CA THR A 151 -8.93 5.88 1.61
C THR A 151 -9.40 4.55 2.20
N ALA A 152 -9.65 3.53 1.38
CA ALA A 152 -10.03 2.20 1.86
C ALA A 152 -8.85 1.48 2.52
N TYR A 153 -9.15 0.55 3.45
CA TYR A 153 -8.16 -0.32 4.06
C TYR A 153 -8.09 -1.70 3.37
N THR A 154 -7.07 -2.48 3.69
CA THR A 154 -6.95 -3.88 3.27
C THR A 154 -8.23 -4.66 3.60
N PRO A 155 -8.76 -5.50 2.68
CA PRO A 155 -10.07 -6.13 2.83
C PRO A 155 -10.09 -7.33 3.78
N TYR A 156 -9.56 -7.15 5.00
CA TYR A 156 -9.62 -8.17 6.06
C TYR A 156 -11.05 -8.41 6.60
N GLN A 157 -11.93 -7.42 6.43
CA GLN A 157 -13.37 -7.55 6.70
C GLN A 157 -14.11 -7.58 5.37
N PRO A 158 -14.30 -8.78 4.80
CA PRO A 158 -14.74 -8.91 3.42
C PRO A 158 -16.17 -8.42 3.17
N GLU A 159 -17.07 -8.50 4.16
CA GLU A 159 -18.47 -8.10 4.01
C GLU A 159 -18.63 -6.61 3.66
N ILE A 160 -17.68 -5.77 4.06
CA ILE A 160 -17.65 -4.34 3.76
C ILE A 160 -16.60 -3.97 2.72
N SER A 161 -16.16 -4.93 1.93
CA SER A 161 -15.04 -4.80 0.99
C SER A 161 -15.30 -5.50 -0.36
N GLN A 162 -16.54 -5.83 -0.67
CA GLN A 162 -16.89 -6.65 -1.83
C GLN A 162 -16.54 -5.98 -3.17
N GLY A 163 -16.54 -4.64 -3.22
CA GLY A 163 -16.21 -3.89 -4.43
C GLY A 163 -14.71 -3.97 -4.78
N ARG A 164 -13.83 -3.69 -3.80
CA ARG A 164 -12.39 -3.78 -4.05
C ARG A 164 -11.90 -5.23 -4.14
N LEU A 165 -12.57 -6.18 -3.48
CA LEU A 165 -12.31 -7.60 -3.68
C LEU A 165 -12.65 -8.05 -5.09
N GLU A 166 -13.78 -7.57 -5.68
CA GLU A 166 -14.12 -7.81 -7.09
C GLU A 166 -13.06 -7.23 -8.04
N ALA A 167 -12.57 -6.01 -7.78
CA ALA A 167 -11.51 -5.41 -8.57
C ALA A 167 -10.19 -6.21 -8.50
N LEU A 168 -9.81 -6.71 -7.33
CA LEU A 168 -8.63 -7.56 -7.15
C LEU A 168 -8.81 -8.96 -7.78
N LEU A 169 -10.02 -9.53 -7.75
CA LEU A 169 -10.32 -10.76 -8.47
C LEU A 169 -10.20 -10.59 -9.97
N ASN A 170 -10.66 -9.45 -10.52
CA ASN A 170 -10.45 -9.09 -11.91
C ASN A 170 -8.96 -8.99 -12.26
N PHE A 171 -8.13 -8.42 -11.35
CA PHE A 171 -6.68 -8.37 -11.52
C PHE A 171 -6.08 -9.76 -11.62
N GLN A 172 -6.42 -10.67 -10.69
CA GLN A 172 -5.95 -12.06 -10.70
C GLN A 172 -6.35 -12.77 -12.00
N THR A 173 -7.61 -12.62 -12.41
CA THR A 173 -8.13 -13.21 -13.64
C THR A 173 -7.41 -12.67 -14.88
N MET A 174 -7.16 -11.36 -14.94
CA MET A 174 -6.38 -10.76 -16.02
C MET A 174 -4.99 -11.39 -16.13
N ILE A 175 -4.30 -11.56 -15.01
CA ILE A 175 -2.96 -12.15 -14.99
C ILE A 175 -2.99 -13.63 -15.41
N THR A 176 -3.91 -14.43 -14.86
CA THR A 176 -4.01 -15.85 -15.20
C THR A 176 -4.38 -16.05 -16.67
N GLU A 177 -5.32 -15.28 -17.21
CA GLU A 177 -5.74 -15.33 -18.62
C GLU A 177 -4.60 -14.94 -19.60
N ILE A 178 -3.81 -13.92 -19.24
CA ILE A 178 -2.70 -13.48 -20.11
C ILE A 178 -1.51 -14.43 -20.04
N THR A 179 -1.16 -14.90 -18.84
CA THR A 179 0.03 -15.76 -18.62
C THR A 179 -0.25 -17.25 -18.82
N GLY A 180 -1.52 -17.66 -18.70
CA GLY A 180 -1.98 -19.04 -18.85
C GLY A 180 -1.80 -19.91 -17.62
N PHE A 181 -1.43 -19.36 -16.47
CA PHE A 181 -1.34 -20.09 -15.21
C PHE A 181 -2.68 -20.18 -14.49
N ASP A 182 -2.80 -21.14 -13.56
CA ASP A 182 -4.06 -21.42 -12.86
C ASP A 182 -4.41 -20.37 -11.82
N ILE A 183 -3.38 -19.77 -11.15
CA ILE A 183 -3.55 -18.89 -10.01
C ILE A 183 -2.54 -17.75 -10.03
N ALA A 184 -2.98 -16.54 -9.65
CA ALA A 184 -2.15 -15.36 -9.47
C ALA A 184 -2.49 -14.65 -8.17
N ASN A 185 -1.53 -13.96 -7.55
CA ASN A 185 -1.77 -13.13 -6.37
C ASN A 185 -2.44 -11.79 -6.70
N ALA A 186 -2.94 -11.13 -5.67
CA ALA A 186 -3.65 -9.85 -5.79
C ALA A 186 -2.74 -8.61 -5.80
N SER A 187 -1.50 -8.73 -5.91
CA SER A 187 -0.35 -7.87 -6.25
C SER A 187 0.88 -8.14 -5.38
N LEU A 188 2.03 -7.74 -5.89
CA LEU A 188 3.31 -7.59 -5.18
C LEU A 188 3.80 -6.14 -5.32
N LEU A 189 5.00 -5.83 -4.78
CA LEU A 189 5.47 -4.45 -4.62
C LEU A 189 5.99 -3.85 -5.93
N ASP A 190 6.88 -4.55 -6.63
CA ASP A 190 7.38 -4.24 -7.97
C ASP A 190 7.96 -5.52 -8.63
N GLU A 191 8.34 -5.44 -9.89
CA GLU A 191 8.84 -6.60 -10.63
C GLU A 191 10.12 -7.19 -10.01
N ALA A 192 11.05 -6.34 -9.57
CA ALA A 192 12.30 -6.79 -8.98
C ALA A 192 12.09 -7.54 -7.65
N THR A 193 11.19 -7.05 -6.81
CA THR A 193 10.81 -7.74 -5.58
C THR A 193 10.00 -9.00 -5.86
N ALA A 194 9.17 -9.01 -6.90
CA ALA A 194 8.45 -10.21 -7.35
C ALA A 194 9.43 -11.32 -7.78
N ALA A 195 10.51 -10.97 -8.51
CA ALA A 195 11.57 -11.90 -8.84
C ALA A 195 12.26 -12.50 -7.60
N ALA A 196 12.55 -11.65 -6.60
CA ALA A 196 13.15 -12.09 -5.34
C ALA A 196 12.20 -12.98 -4.50
N GLU A 197 10.91 -12.68 -4.49
CA GLU A 197 9.89 -13.55 -3.88
C GLU A 197 9.77 -14.88 -4.62
N ALA A 198 9.82 -14.88 -5.97
CA ALA A 198 9.82 -16.09 -6.78
C ALA A 198 11.06 -16.94 -6.50
N MET A 199 12.26 -16.35 -6.39
CA MET A 199 13.50 -17.05 -6.02
C MET A 199 13.36 -17.76 -4.66
N THR A 200 12.86 -17.08 -3.65
CA THR A 200 12.70 -17.67 -2.31
C THR A 200 11.56 -18.70 -2.25
N MET A 201 10.50 -18.53 -3.05
CA MET A 201 9.45 -19.53 -3.24
C MET A 201 10.04 -20.79 -3.90
N THR A 202 10.84 -20.63 -4.95
CA THR A 202 11.51 -21.70 -5.67
C THR A 202 12.43 -22.50 -4.76
N LEU A 203 13.22 -21.84 -3.91
CA LEU A 203 14.08 -22.52 -2.92
C LEU A 203 13.29 -23.45 -2.00
N ARG A 204 12.05 -23.10 -1.66
CA ARG A 204 11.19 -23.95 -0.82
C ARG A 204 10.51 -25.10 -1.56
N LEU A 205 10.31 -24.95 -2.87
CA LEU A 205 9.58 -25.91 -3.71
C LEU A 205 10.50 -26.89 -4.44
N SER A 206 11.69 -26.44 -4.83
CA SER A 206 12.69 -27.23 -5.55
C SER A 206 13.15 -28.43 -4.74
N LYS A 207 13.44 -29.52 -5.44
CA LYS A 207 14.05 -30.75 -4.89
C LYS A 207 15.51 -30.88 -5.30
N SER A 208 16.11 -29.83 -5.88
CA SER A 208 17.53 -29.77 -6.21
C SER A 208 18.36 -29.53 -4.95
N ASP A 209 19.52 -30.14 -4.85
CA ASP A 209 20.50 -29.92 -3.76
C ASP A 209 21.38 -28.68 -4.02
N SER A 210 21.24 -28.00 -5.16
CA SER A 210 22.01 -26.80 -5.52
C SER A 210 21.58 -25.58 -4.67
N THR A 211 22.55 -24.72 -4.34
CA THR A 211 22.32 -23.40 -3.73
C THR A 211 22.43 -22.26 -4.74
N VAL A 212 22.55 -22.60 -6.04
CA VAL A 212 22.69 -21.65 -7.14
C VAL A 212 21.33 -21.32 -7.73
N PHE A 213 21.04 -20.04 -7.88
CA PHE A 213 19.94 -19.51 -8.68
C PHE A 213 20.51 -18.88 -9.95
N VAL A 214 20.11 -19.38 -11.09
CA VAL A 214 20.61 -18.94 -12.39
C VAL A 214 19.71 -17.85 -12.95
N VAL A 215 20.29 -16.81 -13.51
CA VAL A 215 19.58 -15.67 -14.06
C VAL A 215 20.08 -15.38 -15.48
N ASP A 216 19.17 -15.20 -16.43
CA ASP A 216 19.50 -14.76 -17.79
C ASP A 216 20.26 -13.44 -17.74
N GLU A 217 21.42 -13.38 -18.41
CA GLU A 217 22.27 -12.18 -18.51
C GLU A 217 21.53 -10.96 -19.11
N ASN A 218 20.45 -11.21 -19.86
CA ASN A 218 19.59 -10.18 -20.43
C ASN A 218 18.43 -9.75 -19.52
N THR A 219 18.44 -10.12 -18.24
CA THR A 219 17.52 -9.60 -17.24
C THR A 219 17.81 -8.12 -16.92
N HIS A 220 16.78 -7.35 -16.58
CA HIS A 220 16.96 -5.95 -16.21
C HIS A 220 17.92 -5.77 -15.03
N PRO A 221 18.88 -4.83 -15.08
CA PRO A 221 19.91 -4.64 -14.05
C PRO A 221 19.35 -4.44 -12.64
N GLN A 222 18.23 -3.73 -12.52
CA GLN A 222 17.56 -3.51 -11.23
C GLN A 222 17.00 -4.82 -10.64
N ILE A 223 16.49 -5.73 -11.45
CA ILE A 223 16.02 -7.05 -11.01
C ILE A 223 17.22 -7.87 -10.49
N ILE A 224 18.31 -7.92 -11.26
CA ILE A 224 19.54 -8.61 -10.86
C ILE A 224 20.07 -8.06 -9.53
N SER A 225 20.03 -6.74 -9.33
CA SER A 225 20.53 -6.12 -8.09
C SER A 225 19.69 -6.54 -6.88
N VAL A 226 18.35 -6.52 -6.98
CA VAL A 226 17.46 -6.95 -5.89
C VAL A 226 17.61 -8.44 -5.60
N LEU A 227 17.74 -9.29 -6.64
CA LEU A 227 18.01 -10.73 -6.47
C LEU A 227 19.30 -10.96 -5.70
N ARG A 228 20.39 -10.27 -6.05
CA ARG A 228 21.69 -10.37 -5.35
C ARG A 228 21.58 -9.93 -3.90
N THR A 229 20.88 -8.83 -3.62
CA THR A 229 20.65 -8.34 -2.25
C THR A 229 19.96 -9.41 -1.40
N ARG A 230 18.89 -10.01 -1.92
CA ARG A 230 18.11 -11.04 -1.22
C ARG A 230 18.89 -12.35 -1.07
N ALA A 231 19.59 -12.79 -2.12
CA ALA A 231 20.40 -14.00 -2.11
C ALA A 231 21.57 -13.92 -1.11
N THR A 232 22.30 -12.80 -1.10
CA THR A 232 23.43 -12.57 -0.17
C THR A 232 23.01 -12.64 1.30
N ALA A 233 21.77 -12.22 1.62
CA ALA A 233 21.26 -12.25 2.99
C ALA A 233 21.11 -13.67 3.55
N ILE A 234 20.85 -14.65 2.71
CA ILE A 234 20.56 -16.05 3.06
C ILE A 234 21.57 -17.04 2.43
N ASP A 235 22.75 -16.55 2.10
CA ASP A 235 23.91 -17.32 1.60
C ASP A 235 23.63 -18.14 0.31
N LEU A 236 22.80 -17.59 -0.60
CA LEU A 236 22.58 -18.13 -1.94
C LEU A 236 23.50 -17.48 -2.98
N THR A 237 23.82 -18.22 -4.02
CA THR A 237 24.63 -17.75 -5.16
C THR A 237 23.73 -17.36 -6.33
N ILE A 238 23.94 -16.18 -6.92
CA ILE A 238 23.33 -15.75 -8.19
C ILE A 238 24.38 -15.89 -9.29
N GLU A 239 24.09 -16.70 -10.29
CA GLU A 239 24.92 -16.82 -11.50
C GLU A 239 24.21 -16.20 -12.71
N LEU A 240 24.87 -15.21 -13.34
CA LEU A 240 24.41 -14.64 -14.59
C LEU A 240 25.02 -15.43 -15.73
N VAL A 241 24.18 -15.99 -16.57
CA VAL A 241 24.61 -16.85 -17.67
C VAL A 241 23.79 -16.61 -18.94
N SER A 242 24.36 -16.96 -20.07
CA SER A 242 23.60 -17.04 -21.33
C SER A 242 22.63 -18.25 -21.29
N LEU A 243 21.60 -18.21 -22.13
CA LEU A 243 20.62 -19.31 -22.22
C LEU A 243 21.26 -20.67 -22.61
N GLU A 244 22.38 -20.68 -23.33
CA GLU A 244 23.08 -21.91 -23.66
C GLU A 244 23.81 -22.49 -22.45
N GLU A 245 24.45 -21.65 -21.65
CA GLU A 245 25.11 -22.06 -20.41
C GLU A 245 24.10 -22.50 -19.36
N MET A 246 22.90 -21.86 -19.32
CA MET A 246 21.81 -22.22 -18.40
C MET A 246 21.40 -23.69 -18.54
N LYS A 247 21.50 -24.30 -19.73
CA LYS A 247 21.15 -25.70 -19.96
C LYS A 247 22.05 -26.69 -19.18
N SER A 248 23.27 -26.30 -18.83
CA SER A 248 24.25 -27.12 -18.17
C SER A 248 24.62 -26.71 -16.75
N THR A 249 24.18 -25.52 -16.31
CA THR A 249 24.46 -24.99 -14.98
C THR A 249 23.56 -25.66 -13.94
N SER A 250 24.16 -26.23 -12.89
CA SER A 250 23.37 -26.83 -11.80
C SER A 250 22.70 -25.76 -10.95
N CYS A 251 21.39 -25.85 -10.82
CA CYS A 251 20.62 -24.85 -10.10
C CYS A 251 19.39 -25.43 -9.37
N PHE A 252 18.89 -24.70 -8.36
CA PHE A 252 17.57 -24.97 -7.77
C PHE A 252 16.44 -24.24 -8.52
N GLY A 253 16.79 -23.21 -9.29
CA GLY A 253 15.84 -22.48 -10.12
C GLY A 253 16.54 -21.56 -11.10
N ALA A 254 15.83 -21.19 -12.16
CA ALA A 254 16.31 -20.34 -13.22
C ALA A 254 15.30 -19.27 -13.58
N LEU A 255 15.76 -18.00 -13.74
CA LEU A 255 14.95 -16.86 -14.19
C LEU A 255 15.34 -16.50 -15.62
N ILE A 256 14.36 -16.50 -16.52
CA ILE A 256 14.49 -16.11 -17.92
C ILE A 256 13.64 -14.86 -18.16
N SER A 257 14.19 -13.84 -18.83
CA SER A 257 13.44 -12.63 -19.23
C SER A 257 12.85 -12.78 -20.63
N TRP A 258 11.57 -12.54 -20.79
CA TRP A 258 10.88 -12.75 -22.08
C TRP A 258 9.80 -11.67 -22.32
N PRO A 259 10.11 -10.68 -23.20
CA PRO A 259 11.41 -10.38 -23.82
C PRO A 259 12.50 -10.02 -22.81
N GLY A 260 13.77 -10.15 -23.25
CA GLY A 260 14.90 -9.71 -22.45
C GLY A 260 15.08 -8.18 -22.44
N SER A 261 15.98 -7.68 -21.58
CA SER A 261 16.33 -6.25 -21.48
C SER A 261 16.91 -5.69 -22.78
N ASN A 262 17.42 -6.55 -23.64
CA ASN A 262 17.91 -6.23 -24.98
C ASN A 262 16.78 -6.17 -26.03
N GLY A 263 15.54 -6.53 -25.66
CA GLY A 263 14.38 -6.58 -26.55
C GLY A 263 14.30 -7.81 -27.46
N GLU A 264 15.26 -8.75 -27.38
CA GLU A 264 15.23 -9.98 -28.16
C GLU A 264 14.14 -10.92 -27.64
N ILE A 265 13.28 -11.42 -28.53
CA ILE A 265 12.34 -12.50 -28.22
C ILE A 265 13.01 -13.84 -28.54
N ILE A 266 13.22 -14.64 -27.51
CA ILE A 266 13.77 -15.98 -27.63
C ILE A 266 12.74 -16.89 -28.31
N SER A 267 13.18 -17.77 -29.22
CA SER A 267 12.28 -18.73 -29.85
C SER A 267 11.64 -19.68 -28.82
N THR A 268 10.36 -20.01 -29.04
CA THR A 268 9.59 -20.89 -28.15
C THR A 268 10.24 -22.26 -27.97
N GLU A 269 10.88 -22.81 -29.01
CA GLU A 269 11.62 -24.07 -28.94
C GLU A 269 12.84 -23.98 -28.00
N LYS A 270 13.62 -22.89 -28.09
CA LYS A 270 14.80 -22.68 -27.24
C LYS A 270 14.40 -22.49 -25.79
N VAL A 271 13.32 -21.76 -25.53
CA VAL A 271 12.77 -21.61 -24.17
C VAL A 271 12.40 -22.97 -23.58
N ARG A 272 11.62 -23.78 -24.31
CA ARG A 272 11.24 -25.14 -23.87
C ARG A 272 12.45 -25.99 -23.55
N GLN A 273 13.47 -26.00 -24.40
CA GLN A 273 14.70 -26.76 -24.15
C GLN A 273 15.40 -26.34 -22.85
N VAL A 274 15.43 -25.04 -22.55
CA VAL A 274 16.02 -24.54 -21.29
C VAL A 274 15.17 -24.99 -20.09
N CYS A 275 13.85 -24.83 -20.15
CA CYS A 275 12.94 -25.30 -19.08
C CYS A 275 13.09 -26.81 -18.83
N ASP A 276 13.14 -27.64 -19.89
CA ASP A 276 13.35 -29.09 -19.79
C ASP A 276 14.69 -29.43 -19.11
N CYS A 277 15.76 -28.67 -19.40
CA CYS A 277 17.06 -28.87 -18.74
C CYS A 277 17.03 -28.48 -17.26
N VAL A 278 16.33 -27.42 -16.89
CA VAL A 278 16.13 -26.99 -15.49
C VAL A 278 15.34 -28.06 -14.73
N HIS A 279 14.25 -28.57 -15.31
CA HIS A 279 13.42 -29.63 -14.71
C HIS A 279 14.17 -30.95 -14.55
N ALA A 280 15.03 -31.30 -15.51
CA ALA A 280 15.87 -32.50 -15.42
C ALA A 280 16.80 -32.51 -14.17
N GLN A 281 17.07 -31.32 -13.62
CA GLN A 281 17.87 -31.12 -12.40
C GLN A 281 16.99 -30.92 -11.14
N ASN A 282 15.68 -31.17 -11.22
CA ASN A 282 14.69 -30.88 -10.20
C ASN A 282 14.61 -29.39 -9.83
N GLY A 283 15.09 -28.50 -10.69
CA GLY A 283 14.95 -27.05 -10.57
C GLY A 283 13.58 -26.56 -11.04
N ILE A 284 13.28 -25.29 -10.82
CA ILE A 284 12.02 -24.61 -11.19
C ILE A 284 12.34 -23.49 -12.18
N ALA A 285 11.60 -23.45 -13.28
CA ALA A 285 11.77 -22.45 -14.33
C ALA A 285 10.82 -21.26 -14.11
N ILE A 286 11.39 -20.06 -14.04
CA ILE A 286 10.67 -18.80 -13.80
C ILE A 286 10.81 -17.90 -15.03
N VAL A 287 9.73 -17.24 -15.43
CA VAL A 287 9.78 -16.19 -16.44
C VAL A 287 9.49 -14.82 -15.84
N ALA A 288 10.34 -13.83 -16.14
CA ALA A 288 10.00 -12.41 -16.02
C ALA A 288 9.41 -11.96 -17.37
N CYS A 289 8.10 -11.68 -17.42
CA CYS A 289 7.39 -11.42 -18.67
C CYS A 289 6.69 -10.06 -18.68
N ASP A 290 6.68 -9.46 -19.88
CA ASP A 290 5.90 -8.26 -20.15
C ASP A 290 4.46 -8.65 -20.53
N LEU A 291 3.47 -8.15 -19.78
CA LEU A 291 2.06 -8.49 -20.00
C LEU A 291 1.54 -8.03 -21.36
N LEU A 292 2.00 -6.87 -21.87
CA LEU A 292 1.55 -6.38 -23.15
C LEU A 292 2.15 -7.20 -24.31
N ALA A 293 3.39 -7.67 -24.15
CA ALA A 293 4.00 -8.63 -25.08
C ALA A 293 3.25 -9.97 -25.09
N CYS A 294 2.85 -10.47 -23.91
CA CYS A 294 2.07 -11.72 -23.76
C CYS A 294 0.68 -11.66 -24.38
N VAL A 295 0.14 -10.47 -24.68
CA VAL A 295 -1.10 -10.33 -25.48
C VAL A 295 -0.91 -10.84 -26.91
N LEU A 296 0.31 -10.75 -27.47
CA LEU A 296 0.64 -11.20 -28.82
C LEU A 296 1.47 -12.49 -28.89
N LEU A 297 2.21 -12.80 -27.81
CA LEU A 297 3.10 -13.95 -27.74
C LEU A 297 2.43 -15.17 -27.14
N THR A 298 2.90 -16.36 -27.49
CA THR A 298 2.52 -17.62 -26.85
C THR A 298 2.58 -17.45 -25.33
N LYS A 299 1.54 -17.87 -24.60
CA LYS A 299 1.47 -17.70 -23.16
C LYS A 299 2.58 -18.46 -22.42
N PRO A 300 3.16 -17.88 -21.37
CA PRO A 300 4.28 -18.46 -20.65
C PRO A 300 4.06 -19.89 -20.15
N SER A 301 2.86 -20.24 -19.68
CA SER A 301 2.52 -21.58 -19.19
C SER A 301 2.71 -22.69 -20.24
N GLU A 302 2.56 -22.37 -21.52
CA GLU A 302 2.75 -23.34 -22.64
C GLU A 302 4.22 -23.54 -23.02
N LEU A 303 5.12 -22.72 -22.46
CA LEU A 303 6.55 -22.77 -22.77
C LEU A 303 7.37 -23.60 -21.78
N GLY A 304 6.71 -24.19 -20.76
CA GLY A 304 7.34 -25.02 -19.74
C GLY A 304 7.77 -24.26 -18.48
N PHE A 305 7.40 -23.00 -18.32
CA PHE A 305 7.62 -22.27 -17.08
C PHE A 305 6.68 -22.74 -15.97
N ASP A 306 7.17 -22.74 -14.71
CA ASP A 306 6.40 -23.07 -13.51
C ASP A 306 5.82 -21.83 -12.83
N ILE A 307 6.51 -20.68 -12.97
CA ILE A 307 6.17 -19.41 -12.35
C ILE A 307 6.35 -18.28 -13.37
N ALA A 308 5.38 -17.36 -13.42
CA ALA A 308 5.54 -16.10 -14.13
C ALA A 308 5.52 -14.93 -13.12
N ILE A 309 6.44 -13.99 -13.31
CA ILE A 309 6.44 -12.69 -12.61
C ILE A 309 6.48 -11.56 -13.62
N GLY A 310 6.11 -10.35 -13.18
CA GLY A 310 6.20 -9.16 -14.01
C GLY A 310 5.52 -7.97 -13.35
N SER A 311 5.41 -6.88 -14.11
CA SER A 311 4.72 -5.66 -13.72
C SER A 311 3.45 -5.44 -14.54
N ALA A 312 2.37 -5.01 -13.89
CA ALA A 312 1.14 -4.57 -14.56
C ALA A 312 1.14 -3.05 -14.86
N GLN A 313 2.29 -2.37 -14.73
CA GLN A 313 2.41 -0.92 -14.89
C GLN A 313 1.89 -0.44 -16.25
N ARG A 314 2.18 -1.17 -17.34
CA ARG A 314 1.76 -0.83 -18.71
C ARG A 314 0.24 -0.81 -18.90
N PHE A 315 -0.52 -1.33 -17.94
CA PHE A 315 -1.99 -1.35 -17.99
C PHE A 315 -2.56 -0.13 -17.26
N GLY A 316 -2.23 1.05 -17.77
CA GLY A 316 -2.83 2.31 -17.34
C GLY A 316 -2.31 2.88 -16.02
N VAL A 317 -1.26 2.33 -15.43
CA VAL A 317 -0.65 2.86 -14.21
C VAL A 317 0.43 3.88 -14.58
N PRO A 318 0.37 5.14 -14.05
CA PRO A 318 1.38 6.14 -14.35
C PRO A 318 2.80 5.65 -14.04
N MET A 319 3.79 6.04 -14.86
CA MET A 319 5.20 5.66 -14.71
C MET A 319 5.81 6.14 -13.38
N GLY A 320 5.47 7.37 -12.97
CA GLY A 320 5.64 7.89 -11.61
C GLY A 320 7.05 7.87 -11.04
N GLY A 321 8.07 8.08 -11.83
CA GLY A 321 9.45 8.00 -11.34
C GLY A 321 9.87 6.60 -10.89
N GLY A 322 9.16 5.56 -11.36
CA GLY A 322 9.42 4.15 -11.06
C GLY A 322 8.46 3.50 -10.09
N GLY A 323 7.45 4.22 -9.61
CA GLY A 323 6.42 3.63 -8.74
C GLY A 323 5.55 4.64 -7.99
N PRO A 324 4.49 4.13 -7.31
CA PRO A 324 4.17 2.72 -7.04
C PRO A 324 3.61 1.95 -8.24
N HIS A 325 3.97 0.67 -8.40
CA HIS A 325 3.50 -0.20 -9.48
C HIS A 325 3.03 -1.54 -8.95
N ALA A 326 1.96 -2.11 -9.52
CA ALA A 326 1.48 -3.44 -9.16
C ALA A 326 2.28 -4.52 -9.92
N ALA A 327 3.10 -5.28 -9.22
CA ALA A 327 3.69 -6.51 -9.74
C ALA A 327 2.77 -7.71 -9.49
N PHE A 328 3.06 -8.82 -10.14
CA PHE A 328 2.34 -10.08 -10.00
C PHE A 328 3.28 -11.28 -9.89
N LEU A 329 2.74 -12.35 -9.35
CA LEU A 329 3.30 -13.70 -9.45
C LEU A 329 2.15 -14.66 -9.76
N ALA A 330 2.32 -15.46 -10.83
CA ALA A 330 1.37 -16.47 -11.25
C ALA A 330 2.04 -17.84 -11.33
N THR A 331 1.29 -18.91 -11.01
CA THR A 331 1.81 -20.28 -10.95
C THR A 331 0.67 -21.31 -11.05
N SER A 332 0.97 -22.59 -10.98
CA SER A 332 -0.05 -23.64 -10.92
C SER A 332 -0.75 -23.66 -9.56
N GLU A 333 -1.99 -24.14 -9.51
CA GLU A 333 -2.79 -24.28 -8.28
C GLU A 333 -2.08 -25.15 -7.22
N THR A 334 -1.27 -26.11 -7.63
CA THR A 334 -0.50 -26.98 -6.73
C THR A 334 0.45 -26.19 -5.82
N HIS A 335 0.89 -25.01 -6.24
CA HIS A 335 1.77 -24.11 -5.49
C HIS A 335 1.02 -23.03 -4.70
N ALA A 336 -0.31 -23.00 -4.70
CA ALA A 336 -1.12 -21.95 -4.07
C ALA A 336 -0.74 -21.66 -2.61
N ARG A 337 -0.34 -22.69 -1.84
CA ARG A 337 0.08 -22.53 -0.43
C ARG A 337 1.47 -21.93 -0.26
N ALA A 338 2.29 -21.88 -1.29
CA ALA A 338 3.63 -21.28 -1.28
C ALA A 338 3.63 -19.86 -1.88
N LEU A 339 2.54 -19.45 -2.53
CA LEU A 339 2.39 -18.17 -3.23
C LEU A 339 2.59 -17.00 -2.26
N PRO A 340 3.49 -16.03 -2.52
CA PRO A 340 3.62 -14.81 -1.71
C PRO A 340 2.48 -13.82 -2.01
N GLY A 341 2.25 -12.90 -1.10
CA GLY A 341 1.20 -11.88 -1.24
C GLY A 341 -0.20 -12.42 -0.97
N ARG A 342 -1.18 -11.56 -1.13
CA ARG A 342 -2.59 -11.88 -0.88
C ARG A 342 -3.22 -12.61 -2.04
N LEU A 343 -4.27 -13.35 -1.72
CA LEU A 343 -5.07 -14.09 -2.68
C LEU A 343 -6.55 -13.82 -2.41
N VAL A 344 -7.30 -13.35 -3.39
CA VAL A 344 -8.75 -13.21 -3.33
C VAL A 344 -9.38 -14.50 -3.83
N GLY A 345 -10.39 -14.98 -3.11
CA GLY A 345 -11.15 -16.17 -3.50
C GLY A 345 -12.65 -15.97 -3.33
N VAL A 346 -13.41 -16.79 -4.04
CA VAL A 346 -14.85 -16.87 -3.94
C VAL A 346 -15.23 -17.82 -2.81
N SER A 347 -16.25 -17.46 -2.04
CA SER A 347 -16.89 -18.27 -1.00
C SER A 347 -18.40 -18.05 -1.07
N THR A 348 -19.11 -18.48 -0.03
CA THR A 348 -20.54 -18.22 0.16
C THR A 348 -20.79 -17.47 1.46
N ASP A 349 -21.85 -16.65 1.50
CA ASP A 349 -22.37 -16.10 2.74
C ASP A 349 -23.36 -17.06 3.42
N THR A 350 -23.84 -16.73 4.60
CA THR A 350 -24.80 -17.55 5.35
C THR A 350 -26.16 -17.71 4.66
N ALA A 351 -26.47 -16.90 3.64
CA ALA A 351 -27.65 -17.05 2.79
C ALA A 351 -27.39 -17.91 1.54
N GLY A 352 -26.17 -18.46 1.39
CA GLY A 352 -25.77 -19.28 0.24
C GLY A 352 -25.41 -18.49 -1.01
N ARG A 353 -25.26 -17.16 -0.92
CA ARG A 353 -24.90 -16.30 -2.04
C ARG A 353 -23.38 -16.23 -2.23
N PRO A 354 -22.89 -16.12 -3.48
CA PRO A 354 -21.45 -15.89 -3.70
C PRO A 354 -20.96 -14.63 -2.99
N ALA A 355 -19.83 -14.77 -2.32
CA ALA A 355 -19.18 -13.69 -1.57
C ALA A 355 -17.65 -13.78 -1.68
N LEU A 356 -16.99 -12.65 -1.84
CA LEU A 356 -15.53 -12.57 -2.02
C LEU A 356 -14.82 -12.39 -0.68
N ARG A 357 -13.62 -12.97 -0.56
CA ARG A 357 -12.78 -12.87 0.63
C ARG A 357 -11.30 -13.04 0.29
N LEU A 358 -10.42 -12.68 1.24
CA LEU A 358 -9.03 -13.12 1.18
C LEU A 358 -8.95 -14.61 1.50
N ALA A 359 -8.34 -15.39 0.61
CA ALA A 359 -8.20 -16.84 0.71
C ALA A 359 -6.85 -17.24 1.31
N LEU A 360 -6.80 -18.42 1.93
CA LEU A 360 -5.57 -19.03 2.49
C LEU A 360 -4.79 -18.09 3.42
N GLN A 361 -5.45 -17.29 4.24
CA GLN A 361 -4.83 -16.30 5.14
C GLN A 361 -3.82 -16.90 6.13
N THR A 362 -3.85 -18.21 6.38
CA THR A 362 -2.89 -18.90 7.24
C THR A 362 -1.44 -18.84 6.73
N ARG A 363 -1.20 -18.36 5.51
CA ARG A 363 0.14 -18.11 4.94
C ARG A 363 0.70 -16.74 5.34
N GLU A 364 -0.17 -15.82 5.78
CA GLU A 364 0.23 -14.46 6.09
C GLU A 364 0.89 -14.37 7.48
N GLN A 365 1.88 -13.48 7.64
CA GLN A 365 2.71 -13.36 8.85
C GLN A 365 1.92 -13.00 10.11
N HIS A 366 0.78 -12.32 10.00
CA HIS A 366 -0.05 -11.95 11.15
C HIS A 366 -0.81 -13.15 11.76
N ILE A 367 -0.94 -14.28 11.04
CA ILE A 367 -1.59 -15.50 11.54
C ILE A 367 -0.56 -16.54 11.98
N ARG A 368 0.52 -16.76 11.22
CA ARG A 368 1.58 -17.75 11.54
C ARG A 368 2.96 -17.14 11.37
N ARG A 369 3.45 -16.43 12.39
CA ARG A 369 4.73 -15.72 12.42
C ARG A 369 5.93 -16.59 11.98
N GLU A 370 6.02 -17.82 12.46
CA GLU A 370 7.16 -18.75 12.19
C GLU A 370 7.10 -19.44 10.82
N LYS A 371 5.97 -19.40 10.14
CA LYS A 371 5.73 -20.11 8.87
C LYS A 371 5.30 -19.15 7.74
N ALA A 372 5.52 -17.88 7.91
CA ALA A 372 5.22 -16.89 6.87
C ALA A 372 6.07 -17.17 5.62
N THR A 373 5.46 -17.08 4.45
CA THR A 373 6.14 -17.27 3.17
C THR A 373 6.86 -16.01 2.70
N SER A 374 6.46 -14.83 3.20
CA SER A 374 7.00 -13.51 2.85
C SER A 374 6.74 -12.53 3.99
N ASN A 375 7.46 -11.40 4.04
CA ASN A 375 7.20 -10.29 4.96
C ASN A 375 6.20 -9.25 4.41
N ILE A 376 5.70 -9.41 3.17
CA ILE A 376 4.79 -8.45 2.53
C ILE A 376 3.48 -8.35 3.31
N CYS A 377 3.16 -7.12 3.77
CA CYS A 377 1.90 -6.77 4.43
C CYS A 377 1.10 -5.78 3.56
N THR A 378 1.62 -4.59 3.33
CA THR A 378 1.09 -3.64 2.33
C THR A 378 1.66 -4.02 0.95
N ALA A 379 0.79 -4.21 -0.03
CA ALA A 379 1.14 -4.48 -1.42
C ALA A 379 0.87 -3.23 -2.29
N GLN A 380 0.32 -3.37 -3.48
CA GLN A 380 0.01 -2.26 -4.40
C GLN A 380 -1.44 -2.36 -4.91
N ALA A 381 -2.39 -2.53 -3.97
CA ALA A 381 -3.78 -2.86 -4.29
C ALA A 381 -4.48 -1.80 -5.17
N LEU A 382 -4.29 -0.50 -4.89
CA LEU A 382 -4.91 0.57 -5.70
C LEU A 382 -4.42 0.52 -7.16
N LEU A 383 -3.13 0.25 -7.37
CA LEU A 383 -2.53 0.17 -8.70
C LEU A 383 -2.99 -1.12 -9.43
N ALA A 384 -3.14 -2.22 -8.69
CA ALA A 384 -3.73 -3.46 -9.22
C ALA A 384 -5.18 -3.23 -9.67
N ASN A 385 -5.97 -2.46 -8.90
CA ASN A 385 -7.32 -2.08 -9.28
C ASN A 385 -7.33 -1.22 -10.57
N ILE A 386 -6.42 -0.25 -10.69
CA ILE A 386 -6.28 0.56 -11.92
C ILE A 386 -5.95 -0.34 -13.11
N ALA A 387 -4.99 -1.25 -12.98
CA ALA A 387 -4.59 -2.17 -14.04
C ALA A 387 -5.74 -3.12 -14.44
N SER A 388 -6.49 -3.64 -13.46
CA SER A 388 -7.66 -4.47 -13.74
C SER A 388 -8.75 -3.70 -14.49
N PHE A 389 -9.04 -2.47 -14.07
CA PHE A 389 -10.03 -1.61 -14.76
C PHE A 389 -9.57 -1.17 -16.15
N TYR A 390 -8.27 -1.00 -16.37
CA TYR A 390 -7.72 -0.78 -17.70
C TYR A 390 -8.02 -1.97 -18.62
N ALA A 391 -7.81 -3.20 -18.14
CA ALA A 391 -8.16 -4.39 -18.89
C ALA A 391 -9.68 -4.52 -19.12
N VAL A 392 -10.50 -4.18 -18.13
CA VAL A 392 -11.97 -4.12 -18.25
C VAL A 392 -12.39 -3.09 -19.30
N TRP A 393 -11.78 -1.91 -19.33
CA TRP A 393 -12.05 -0.83 -20.28
C TRP A 393 -11.68 -1.19 -21.70
N HIS A 394 -10.48 -1.71 -21.92
CA HIS A 394 -9.98 -2.04 -23.25
C HIS A 394 -10.44 -3.43 -23.74
N GLY A 395 -10.53 -4.41 -22.83
CA GLY A 395 -10.71 -5.82 -23.08
C GLY A 395 -9.71 -6.40 -24.07
N ARG A 396 -9.93 -7.63 -24.46
CA ARG A 396 -9.04 -8.32 -25.38
C ARG A 396 -8.73 -7.50 -26.63
N ASP A 397 -9.74 -7.08 -27.37
CA ASP A 397 -9.56 -6.42 -28.67
C ASP A 397 -8.85 -5.05 -28.55
N GLY A 398 -9.08 -4.33 -27.45
CA GLY A 398 -8.39 -3.08 -27.17
C GLY A 398 -6.93 -3.30 -26.82
N LEU A 399 -6.63 -4.28 -25.94
CA LEU A 399 -5.26 -4.65 -25.58
C LEU A 399 -4.48 -5.15 -26.80
N GLN A 400 -5.09 -5.99 -27.64
CA GLN A 400 -4.46 -6.45 -28.89
C GLN A 400 -4.14 -5.28 -29.82
N ARG A 401 -5.05 -4.33 -30.02
CA ARG A 401 -4.78 -3.15 -30.86
C ARG A 401 -3.66 -2.28 -30.31
N ILE A 402 -3.57 -2.13 -28.99
CA ILE A 402 -2.47 -1.38 -28.37
C ILE A 402 -1.14 -2.11 -28.62
N ALA A 403 -1.06 -3.40 -28.32
CA ALA A 403 0.12 -4.23 -28.50
C ALA A 403 0.55 -4.29 -30.00
N GLU A 404 -0.39 -4.49 -30.91
CA GLU A 404 -0.15 -4.50 -32.37
C GLU A 404 0.38 -3.14 -32.85
N ARG A 405 -0.15 -2.01 -32.36
CA ARG A 405 0.33 -0.68 -32.69
C ARG A 405 1.76 -0.46 -32.23
N VAL A 406 2.07 -0.80 -30.99
CA VAL A 406 3.42 -0.70 -30.42
C VAL A 406 4.40 -1.55 -31.25
N HIS A 407 4.05 -2.80 -31.51
CA HIS A 407 4.85 -3.71 -32.31
C HIS A 407 5.06 -3.22 -33.76
N ARG A 408 4.02 -2.63 -34.35
CA ARG A 408 4.08 -2.09 -35.72
C ARG A 408 5.02 -0.88 -35.79
N LEU A 409 4.98 0.05 -34.84
CA LEU A 409 5.88 1.20 -34.76
C LEU A 409 7.34 0.75 -34.65
N THR A 410 7.60 -0.26 -33.82
CA THR A 410 8.92 -0.89 -33.71
C THR A 410 9.38 -1.48 -35.01
N SER A 411 8.53 -2.22 -35.72
CA SER A 411 8.85 -2.89 -36.97
C SER A 411 9.13 -1.90 -38.13
N ILE A 412 8.38 -0.79 -38.18
CA ILE A 412 8.66 0.32 -39.13
C ILE A 412 10.03 0.93 -38.84
N THR A 413 10.38 1.11 -37.56
CA THR A 413 11.70 1.63 -37.16
C THR A 413 12.83 0.70 -37.63
N VAL A 414 12.67 -0.60 -37.40
CA VAL A 414 13.65 -1.62 -37.88
C VAL A 414 13.83 -1.53 -39.37
N ALA A 415 12.75 -1.51 -40.14
CA ALA A 415 12.80 -1.44 -41.60
C ALA A 415 13.51 -0.17 -42.09
N GLY A 416 13.15 1.01 -41.53
CA GLY A 416 13.77 2.27 -41.93
C GLY A 416 15.26 2.37 -41.57
N LEU A 417 15.64 1.90 -40.37
CA LEU A 417 17.05 1.89 -39.95
C LEU A 417 17.89 0.92 -40.80
N ARG A 418 17.41 -0.30 -41.02
CA ARG A 418 18.11 -1.31 -41.84
C ARG A 418 18.27 -0.85 -43.30
N ASN A 419 17.23 -0.25 -43.87
CA ASN A 419 17.30 0.31 -45.25
C ASN A 419 18.34 1.42 -45.37
N ALA A 420 18.60 2.16 -44.31
CA ALA A 420 19.64 3.19 -44.24
C ALA A 420 21.03 2.65 -43.84
N GLY A 421 21.18 1.33 -43.68
CA GLY A 421 22.45 0.69 -43.31
C GLY A 421 22.80 0.76 -41.82
N VAL A 422 21.86 1.15 -40.96
CA VAL A 422 22.04 1.14 -39.50
C VAL A 422 21.81 -0.28 -38.98
N VAL A 423 22.73 -0.76 -38.13
CA VAL A 423 22.66 -2.13 -37.58
C VAL A 423 21.69 -2.19 -36.43
N VAL A 424 20.59 -2.91 -36.62
CA VAL A 424 19.67 -3.33 -35.57
C VAL A 424 20.03 -4.76 -35.15
N VAL A 425 20.42 -4.95 -33.89
CA VAL A 425 20.98 -6.21 -33.35
C VAL A 425 19.92 -7.32 -33.28
N ASN A 426 18.69 -6.96 -32.96
CA ASN A 426 17.61 -7.90 -32.73
C ASN A 426 17.23 -8.67 -34.02
N HIS A 427 16.99 -9.98 -33.85
CA HIS A 427 16.40 -10.86 -34.86
C HIS A 427 14.89 -10.93 -34.74
N HIS A 428 14.39 -11.02 -33.48
CA HIS A 428 12.98 -10.98 -33.13
C HIS A 428 12.75 -9.90 -32.04
N TRP A 429 11.68 -9.15 -32.17
CA TRP A 429 11.38 -8.02 -31.29
C TRP A 429 9.87 -7.88 -31.06
N PHE A 430 9.51 -7.30 -29.93
CA PHE A 430 8.17 -6.78 -29.66
C PHE A 430 8.16 -5.24 -29.76
N ASP A 431 8.72 -4.55 -28.78
CA ASP A 431 8.70 -3.09 -28.64
C ASP A 431 10.10 -2.48 -28.41
N THR A 432 11.10 -3.28 -28.13
CA THR A 432 12.44 -2.85 -27.74
C THR A 432 13.50 -3.31 -28.73
N LEU A 433 14.41 -2.39 -29.07
CA LEU A 433 15.48 -2.60 -30.03
C LEU A 433 16.83 -2.23 -29.42
N GLN A 434 17.87 -2.97 -29.79
CA GLN A 434 19.28 -2.57 -29.64
C GLN A 434 19.84 -2.14 -30.99
N ILE A 435 20.48 -0.97 -31.03
CA ILE A 435 20.96 -0.33 -32.24
C ILE A 435 22.43 0.03 -32.08
N GLN A 436 23.26 -0.44 -33.01
CA GLN A 436 24.67 -0.04 -33.06
C GLN A 436 24.82 1.32 -33.76
N VAL A 437 25.55 2.20 -33.09
CA VAL A 437 25.80 3.56 -33.55
C VAL A 437 27.29 3.90 -33.52
N VAL A 438 27.70 4.95 -34.24
CA VAL A 438 29.12 5.41 -34.20
C VAL A 438 29.47 5.98 -32.82
N SER A 439 28.52 6.70 -32.21
CA SER A 439 28.64 7.26 -30.85
C SER A 439 27.26 7.46 -30.26
N SER A 440 27.00 6.80 -29.13
CA SER A 440 25.76 6.94 -28.38
C SER A 440 25.58 8.36 -27.83
N ALA A 441 26.67 9.05 -27.47
CA ALA A 441 26.64 10.44 -26.99
C ALA A 441 26.15 11.43 -28.05
N ILE A 442 26.55 11.24 -29.33
CA ILE A 442 26.06 12.06 -30.44
C ILE A 442 24.56 11.85 -30.66
N ILE A 443 24.12 10.61 -30.68
CA ILE A 443 22.69 10.27 -30.86
C ILE A 443 21.88 10.80 -29.69
N ALA A 444 22.32 10.61 -28.43
CA ALA A 444 21.67 11.15 -27.27
C ALA A 444 21.54 12.69 -27.30
N THR A 445 22.60 13.39 -27.78
CA THR A 445 22.55 14.86 -27.90
C THR A 445 21.52 15.30 -28.94
N ARG A 446 21.39 14.56 -30.07
CA ARG A 446 20.36 14.82 -31.10
C ARG A 446 18.96 14.49 -30.57
N ALA A 447 18.78 13.38 -29.84
CA ALA A 447 17.52 12.98 -29.22
C ALA A 447 17.03 14.03 -28.23
N LEU A 448 17.92 14.55 -27.37
CA LEU A 448 17.59 15.63 -26.42
C LEU A 448 17.07 16.90 -27.12
N LYS A 449 17.58 17.24 -28.31
CA LYS A 449 17.09 18.39 -29.10
C LYS A 449 15.67 18.15 -29.66
N GLN A 450 15.29 16.90 -29.86
CA GLN A 450 13.94 16.47 -30.28
C GLN A 450 13.04 16.14 -29.10
N ASN A 451 13.47 16.44 -27.87
CA ASN A 451 12.74 16.12 -26.63
C ASN A 451 12.48 14.61 -26.43
N VAL A 452 13.41 13.76 -26.86
CA VAL A 452 13.36 12.29 -26.79
C VAL A 452 14.49 11.77 -25.91
N LEU A 453 14.24 10.70 -25.16
CA LEU A 453 15.24 9.98 -24.37
C LEU A 453 15.38 8.55 -24.91
N PHE A 454 16.63 8.14 -25.20
CA PHE A 454 17.00 6.75 -25.50
C PHE A 454 17.76 6.13 -24.31
N ARG A 455 17.71 4.81 -24.19
CA ARG A 455 18.58 4.07 -23.29
C ARG A 455 20.01 4.11 -23.85
N ILE A 456 20.97 4.55 -23.04
CA ILE A 456 22.39 4.44 -23.36
C ILE A 456 22.91 3.15 -22.75
N ILE A 457 23.34 2.21 -23.59
CA ILE A 457 23.84 0.89 -23.14
C ILE A 457 25.36 0.97 -22.97
N ASP A 458 26.04 1.44 -24.00
CA ASP A 458 27.50 1.67 -24.00
C ASP A 458 27.85 2.79 -25.01
N GLU A 459 29.15 3.01 -25.27
CA GLU A 459 29.64 4.07 -26.17
C GLU A 459 29.13 3.97 -27.64
N LYS A 460 28.72 2.75 -28.04
CA LYS A 460 28.34 2.44 -29.43
C LYS A 460 26.99 1.75 -29.56
N THR A 461 26.26 1.57 -28.45
CA THR A 461 24.99 0.87 -28.44
C THR A 461 23.94 1.70 -27.71
N ILE A 462 22.78 1.86 -28.32
CA ILE A 462 21.61 2.47 -27.71
C ILE A 462 20.43 1.50 -27.72
N GLY A 463 19.48 1.70 -26.76
CA GLY A 463 18.20 1.03 -26.78
C GLY A 463 17.07 2.00 -27.12
N ILE A 464 16.08 1.52 -27.87
CA ILE A 464 14.83 2.23 -28.18
C ILE A 464 13.68 1.31 -27.79
N SER A 465 12.81 1.77 -26.86
CA SER A 465 11.61 1.03 -26.45
C SER A 465 10.36 1.86 -26.71
N PHE A 466 9.42 1.30 -27.46
CA PHE A 466 8.12 1.92 -27.74
C PHE A 466 7.11 1.57 -26.64
N ASP A 467 6.13 2.45 -26.47
CA ASP A 467 5.04 2.30 -25.52
C ASP A 467 3.70 2.74 -26.10
N GLU A 468 2.64 2.70 -25.27
CA GLU A 468 1.29 3.09 -25.67
C GLU A 468 1.17 4.54 -26.13
N THR A 469 2.03 5.45 -25.65
CA THR A 469 1.99 6.88 -25.98
C THR A 469 2.74 7.21 -27.26
N SER A 470 3.51 6.26 -27.77
CA SER A 470 4.28 6.39 -29.02
C SER A 470 3.36 6.53 -30.24
N THR A 471 3.74 7.46 -31.16
CA THR A 471 2.94 7.86 -32.32
C THR A 471 3.75 7.89 -33.59
N VAL A 472 3.10 8.19 -34.72
CA VAL A 472 3.78 8.47 -36.03
C VAL A 472 4.75 9.65 -35.90
N ALA A 473 4.44 10.67 -35.09
CA ALA A 473 5.37 11.77 -34.79
C ALA A 473 6.63 11.27 -34.06
N THR A 474 6.50 10.30 -33.18
CA THR A 474 7.64 9.64 -32.52
C THR A 474 8.56 8.98 -33.55
N LEU A 475 8.00 8.26 -34.54
CA LEU A 475 8.78 7.69 -35.65
C LEU A 475 9.53 8.76 -36.45
N GLN A 476 8.84 9.87 -36.77
CA GLN A 476 9.46 10.98 -37.53
C GLN A 476 10.66 11.55 -36.73
N SER A 477 10.51 11.80 -35.46
CA SER A 477 11.60 12.27 -34.59
C SER A 477 12.77 11.29 -34.54
N ILE A 478 12.50 9.95 -34.48
CA ILE A 478 13.56 8.94 -34.50
C ILE A 478 14.34 9.04 -35.84
N PHE A 479 13.67 9.06 -36.97
CA PHE A 479 14.35 9.13 -38.27
C PHE A 479 15.10 10.47 -38.46
N GLU A 480 14.58 11.60 -37.98
CA GLU A 480 15.30 12.87 -37.93
C GLU A 480 16.57 12.81 -37.05
N ILE A 481 16.51 12.16 -35.91
CA ILE A 481 17.67 11.95 -35.01
C ILE A 481 18.78 11.18 -35.71
N PHE A 482 18.41 10.19 -36.53
CA PHE A 482 19.34 9.39 -37.34
C PHE A 482 19.70 10.04 -38.68
N GLU A 483 19.13 11.21 -39.01
CA GLU A 483 19.32 11.90 -40.31
C GLU A 483 18.89 11.07 -41.51
N ILE A 484 17.79 10.29 -41.34
CA ILE A 484 17.22 9.39 -42.35
C ILE A 484 15.92 9.98 -42.90
N THR A 485 15.79 10.01 -44.24
CA THR A 485 14.52 10.36 -44.88
C THR A 485 13.80 9.09 -45.33
N VAL A 486 12.56 8.91 -44.93
CA VAL A 486 11.76 7.70 -45.22
C VAL A 486 10.38 8.08 -45.73
N ASP A 487 9.78 7.18 -46.53
CA ASP A 487 8.33 7.17 -46.74
C ASP A 487 7.69 6.19 -45.75
N LEU A 488 7.05 6.72 -44.72
CA LEU A 488 6.43 5.93 -43.64
C LEU A 488 5.31 5.03 -44.17
N ASN A 489 4.52 5.46 -45.15
CA ASN A 489 3.46 4.65 -45.72
C ASN A 489 4.00 3.42 -46.46
N SER A 490 5.10 3.61 -47.17
CA SER A 490 5.80 2.52 -47.87
C SER A 490 6.40 1.53 -46.88
N LEU A 491 7.04 2.04 -45.82
CA LEU A 491 7.58 1.20 -44.73
C LEU A 491 6.51 0.42 -44.00
N ASP A 492 5.38 1.04 -43.64
CA ASP A 492 4.26 0.38 -42.98
C ASP A 492 3.68 -0.77 -43.83
N ALA A 493 3.61 -0.57 -45.14
CA ALA A 493 3.08 -1.59 -46.06
C ALA A 493 4.03 -2.79 -46.27
N THR A 494 5.34 -2.62 -46.03
CA THR A 494 6.37 -3.61 -46.45
C THR A 494 7.24 -4.12 -45.32
N CYS A 495 7.17 -3.54 -44.10
CA CYS A 495 8.03 -3.95 -42.96
C CYS A 495 7.72 -5.40 -42.52
N GLU A 496 8.78 -6.12 -42.27
CA GLU A 496 8.69 -7.42 -41.59
C GLU A 496 8.31 -7.23 -40.11
N LEU A 497 7.49 -8.15 -39.61
CA LEU A 497 7.11 -8.16 -38.21
C LEU A 497 8.11 -8.99 -37.37
N GLY A 498 8.50 -8.49 -36.21
CA GLY A 498 9.48 -9.15 -35.33
C GLY A 498 8.98 -10.45 -34.70
N ILE A 499 7.65 -10.61 -34.57
CA ILE A 499 7.03 -11.80 -33.99
C ILE A 499 6.68 -12.78 -35.13
N SER A 500 7.35 -13.93 -35.16
CA SER A 500 7.07 -14.99 -36.13
C SER A 500 5.73 -15.69 -35.81
N GLN A 501 5.15 -16.35 -36.83
CA GLN A 501 3.89 -17.08 -36.69
C GLN A 501 3.95 -18.14 -35.56
N GLN A 502 5.09 -18.77 -35.35
CA GLN A 502 5.30 -19.81 -34.32
C GLN A 502 5.36 -19.24 -32.88
N MET A 503 5.66 -17.96 -32.75
CA MET A 503 5.71 -17.26 -31.46
C MET A 503 4.40 -16.58 -31.11
N ARG A 504 3.46 -16.48 -32.08
CA ARG A 504 2.19 -15.77 -31.88
C ARG A 504 1.23 -16.57 -31.02
N ARG A 505 0.52 -15.85 -30.16
CA ARG A 505 -0.65 -16.33 -29.42
C ARG A 505 -1.77 -16.69 -30.35
N THR A 506 -2.44 -17.83 -30.12
CA THR A 506 -3.54 -18.33 -30.93
C THR A 506 -4.82 -18.59 -30.14
N ASP A 507 -4.75 -18.62 -28.83
CA ASP A 507 -5.90 -18.85 -27.94
C ASP A 507 -6.68 -17.55 -27.64
N ASP A 508 -7.91 -17.71 -27.20
CA ASP A 508 -8.74 -16.65 -26.67
C ASP A 508 -8.40 -16.37 -25.20
N PHE A 509 -8.60 -15.12 -24.76
CA PHE A 509 -8.39 -14.70 -23.38
C PHE A 509 -9.32 -13.54 -23.01
N LEU A 510 -9.55 -13.30 -21.70
CA LEU A 510 -10.45 -12.26 -21.18
C LEU A 510 -11.87 -12.35 -21.78
N SER A 511 -12.39 -13.58 -21.87
CA SER A 511 -13.75 -13.86 -22.39
C SER A 511 -14.86 -13.59 -21.37
N GLN A 512 -14.52 -13.44 -20.09
CA GLN A 512 -15.47 -13.23 -19.01
C GLN A 512 -16.27 -11.93 -19.22
N SER A 513 -17.52 -11.93 -18.75
CA SER A 513 -18.47 -10.82 -18.97
C SER A 513 -17.94 -9.46 -18.48
N THR A 514 -17.13 -9.44 -17.43
CA THR A 514 -16.49 -8.23 -16.90
C THR A 514 -15.60 -7.55 -17.95
N PHE A 515 -14.83 -8.32 -18.71
CA PHE A 515 -13.90 -7.79 -19.73
C PHE A 515 -14.55 -7.54 -21.10
N THR A 516 -15.84 -7.86 -21.27
CA THR A 516 -16.56 -7.67 -22.55
C THR A 516 -17.65 -6.60 -22.48
N LYS A 517 -18.15 -6.26 -21.29
CA LYS A 517 -19.35 -5.45 -21.10
C LYS A 517 -19.09 -3.93 -20.95
N TYR A 518 -18.14 -3.50 -20.15
CA TYR A 518 -18.00 -2.12 -19.72
C TYR A 518 -17.15 -1.27 -20.68
N ARG A 519 -17.64 -1.04 -21.90
CA ARG A 519 -16.94 -0.40 -23.00
C ARG A 519 -17.30 1.05 -23.25
N THR A 520 -18.40 1.52 -22.69
CA THR A 520 -18.83 2.91 -22.82
C THR A 520 -18.52 3.69 -21.54
N GLU A 521 -18.34 5.01 -21.66
CA GLU A 521 -18.10 5.92 -20.53
C GLU A 521 -19.14 5.71 -19.42
N HIS A 522 -20.42 5.64 -19.77
CA HIS A 522 -21.51 5.43 -18.79
C HIS A 522 -21.48 4.06 -18.12
N GLU A 523 -21.18 3.01 -18.86
CA GLU A 523 -21.13 1.66 -18.28
C GLU A 523 -19.99 1.55 -17.31
N MET A 524 -18.79 2.05 -17.69
CA MET A 524 -17.62 2.06 -16.83
C MET A 524 -17.83 2.90 -15.57
N LEU A 525 -18.34 4.14 -15.74
CA LEU A 525 -18.65 5.02 -14.61
C LEU A 525 -19.61 4.36 -13.60
N ARG A 526 -20.69 3.73 -14.10
CA ARG A 526 -21.67 3.03 -13.26
C ARG A 526 -21.10 1.76 -12.63
N TYR A 527 -20.19 1.09 -13.31
CA TYR A 527 -19.49 -0.07 -12.76
C TYR A 527 -18.62 0.33 -11.58
N LEU A 528 -17.73 1.32 -11.76
CA LEU A 528 -16.88 1.85 -10.71
C LEU A 528 -17.68 2.34 -9.50
N ARG A 529 -18.79 3.06 -9.74
CA ARG A 529 -19.68 3.53 -8.68
C ARG A 529 -20.33 2.37 -7.93
N ARG A 530 -20.86 1.36 -8.64
CA ARG A 530 -21.46 0.17 -8.02
C ARG A 530 -20.48 -0.59 -7.13
N LEU A 531 -19.19 -0.66 -7.53
CA LEU A 531 -18.17 -1.29 -6.69
C LEU A 531 -17.89 -0.44 -5.44
N ALA A 532 -17.66 0.86 -5.59
CA ALA A 532 -17.42 1.77 -4.47
C ALA A 532 -18.58 1.78 -3.46
N ASP A 533 -19.82 1.65 -3.91
CA ASP A 533 -21.00 1.62 -3.02
C ASP A 533 -21.08 0.37 -2.14
N LYS A 534 -20.40 -0.71 -2.51
CA LYS A 534 -20.33 -1.94 -1.70
C LYS A 534 -19.38 -1.83 -0.51
N ASP A 535 -18.53 -0.81 -0.46
CA ASP A 535 -17.38 -0.73 0.43
C ASP A 535 -17.52 0.38 1.48
N LEU A 536 -16.86 0.19 2.63
CA LEU A 536 -16.59 1.26 3.58
C LEU A 536 -15.14 1.76 3.42
N ALA A 537 -15.02 3.11 3.40
CA ALA A 537 -13.76 3.84 3.37
C ALA A 537 -13.91 5.12 4.22
N LEU A 538 -12.84 5.92 4.38
CA LEU A 538 -12.88 7.13 5.24
C LEU A 538 -13.87 8.20 4.75
N ASP A 539 -14.27 8.16 3.48
CA ASP A 539 -15.30 9.06 2.95
C ASP A 539 -16.72 8.77 3.49
N ARG A 540 -16.89 7.64 4.20
CA ARG A 540 -18.17 7.24 4.81
C ARG A 540 -18.13 7.21 6.34
N THR A 541 -17.02 6.81 6.94
CA THR A 541 -16.93 6.52 8.38
C THR A 541 -15.49 6.48 8.86
N MET A 542 -15.29 6.68 10.15
CA MET A 542 -14.03 6.39 10.83
C MET A 542 -13.63 4.92 10.64
N ILE A 543 -12.34 4.66 10.50
CA ILE A 543 -11.76 3.32 10.48
C ILE A 543 -10.79 3.20 11.67
N PRO A 544 -11.25 2.72 12.86
CA PRO A 544 -10.47 2.76 14.10
C PRO A 544 -9.48 1.60 14.23
N LEU A 545 -8.66 1.37 13.20
CA LEU A 545 -7.72 0.26 13.18
C LEU A 545 -6.46 0.57 13.97
N GLY A 546 -6.24 -0.15 15.07
CA GLY A 546 -4.98 -0.09 15.83
C GLY A 546 -3.79 -0.67 15.07
N SER A 547 -2.62 -0.12 15.32
CA SER A 547 -1.35 -0.30 14.63
C SER A 547 -1.35 0.10 13.14
N CYS A 548 -2.45 0.65 12.63
CA CYS A 548 -2.57 1.12 11.25
C CYS A 548 -3.33 2.45 11.21
N THR A 549 -2.61 3.55 11.32
CA THR A 549 -3.16 4.90 11.34
C THR A 549 -3.99 5.21 10.10
N MET A 550 -5.31 5.30 10.25
CA MET A 550 -6.25 5.65 9.18
C MET A 550 -6.68 7.10 9.36
N LYS A 551 -5.78 8.04 9.08
CA LYS A 551 -6.06 9.47 9.19
C LYS A 551 -6.42 10.10 7.84
N LEU A 552 -6.92 11.32 7.89
CA LEU A 552 -7.28 12.12 6.72
C LEU A 552 -6.17 12.11 5.65
N ASN A 553 -6.59 11.92 4.41
CA ASN A 553 -5.81 12.17 3.21
C ASN A 553 -6.45 13.38 2.51
N ALA A 554 -5.93 14.58 2.75
CA ALA A 554 -6.54 15.81 2.25
C ALA A 554 -6.41 15.91 0.72
N THR A 555 -7.41 16.54 0.08
CA THR A 555 -7.42 16.68 -1.39
C THR A 555 -6.18 17.42 -1.89
N THR A 556 -5.75 18.46 -1.18
CA THR A 556 -4.54 19.24 -1.52
C THR A 556 -3.27 18.39 -1.51
N GLU A 557 -3.18 17.41 -0.61
CA GLU A 557 -2.08 16.45 -0.54
C GLU A 557 -2.06 15.51 -1.76
N MET A 558 -3.24 15.12 -2.25
CA MET A 558 -3.40 14.17 -3.35
C MET A 558 -3.24 14.79 -4.74
N ILE A 559 -3.58 16.08 -4.94
CA ILE A 559 -3.55 16.75 -6.26
C ILE A 559 -2.22 16.57 -7.01
N PRO A 560 -1.03 16.70 -6.39
CA PRO A 560 0.24 16.65 -7.12
C PRO A 560 0.56 15.32 -7.80
N ILE A 561 0.00 14.19 -7.34
CA ILE A 561 0.33 12.87 -7.90
C ILE A 561 -0.09 12.71 -9.36
N SER A 562 -1.08 13.50 -9.81
CA SER A 562 -1.59 13.49 -11.19
C SER A 562 -0.85 14.51 -12.09
N TRP A 563 0.10 15.31 -11.55
CA TRP A 563 0.84 16.25 -12.38
C TRP A 563 1.80 15.54 -13.32
N PRO A 564 1.84 15.90 -14.60
CA PRO A 564 2.74 15.23 -15.58
C PRO A 564 4.20 15.21 -15.13
N GLU A 565 4.65 16.26 -14.45
CA GLU A 565 6.01 16.43 -13.97
C GLU A 565 6.40 15.39 -12.88
N PHE A 566 5.43 14.72 -12.26
CA PHE A 566 5.65 13.60 -11.33
C PHE A 566 5.14 12.28 -11.93
N ALA A 567 3.97 12.30 -12.58
CA ALA A 567 3.33 11.09 -13.09
C ALA A 567 4.04 10.47 -14.32
N LYS A 568 4.70 11.31 -15.17
CA LYS A 568 5.29 10.87 -16.46
C LYS A 568 6.82 10.84 -16.46
N ILE A 569 7.46 10.90 -15.33
CA ILE A 569 8.92 10.87 -15.23
C ILE A 569 9.41 9.42 -15.24
N HIS A 570 10.40 9.13 -16.09
CA HIS A 570 11.08 7.84 -16.13
C HIS A 570 12.12 7.75 -15.00
N PRO A 571 12.21 6.65 -14.23
CA PRO A 571 13.13 6.54 -13.08
C PRO A 571 14.61 6.64 -13.45
N PHE A 572 14.96 6.31 -14.70
CA PHE A 572 16.32 6.35 -15.22
C PHE A 572 16.55 7.47 -16.25
N ALA A 573 15.72 8.52 -16.19
CA ALA A 573 15.98 9.72 -16.98
C ALA A 573 17.28 10.41 -16.49
N PRO A 574 17.94 11.23 -17.33
CA PRO A 574 19.14 11.97 -16.91
C PRO A 574 18.86 12.87 -15.68
N ASP A 575 19.84 13.02 -14.78
CA ASP A 575 19.71 13.80 -13.53
C ASP A 575 19.19 15.22 -13.75
N LEU A 576 19.60 15.87 -14.87
CA LEU A 576 19.12 17.21 -15.24
C LEU A 576 17.61 17.26 -15.55
N ASP A 577 17.03 16.13 -15.95
CA ASP A 577 15.60 16.01 -16.22
C ASP A 577 14.82 15.61 -14.95
N LEU A 578 15.51 15.16 -13.90
CA LEU A 578 14.96 14.75 -12.60
C LEU A 578 15.20 15.79 -11.48
N ALA A 579 15.67 16.99 -11.80
CA ALA A 579 16.10 17.98 -10.80
C ALA A 579 15.00 18.36 -9.79
N GLY A 580 13.72 18.34 -10.22
CA GLY A 580 12.58 18.56 -9.32
C GLY A 580 12.35 17.38 -8.36
N ASN A 581 12.44 16.14 -8.87
CA ASN A 581 12.33 14.95 -8.02
C ASN A 581 13.47 14.87 -7.01
N THR A 582 14.70 15.15 -7.43
CA THR A 582 15.87 15.18 -6.53
C THR A 582 15.66 16.19 -5.39
N GLN A 583 15.23 17.41 -5.72
CA GLN A 583 14.95 18.43 -4.70
C GLN A 583 13.84 17.99 -3.72
N LEU A 584 12.74 17.46 -4.24
CA LEU A 584 11.64 16.99 -3.39
C LEU A 584 12.10 15.88 -2.44
N VAL A 585 12.89 14.93 -2.94
CA VAL A 585 13.44 13.82 -2.16
C VAL A 585 14.39 14.33 -1.08
N ASP A 586 15.31 15.24 -1.43
CA ASP A 586 16.27 15.82 -0.48
C ASP A 586 15.56 16.58 0.63
N GLU A 587 14.57 17.42 0.28
CA GLU A 587 13.77 18.16 1.26
C GLU A 587 12.97 17.20 2.17
N LEU A 588 12.32 16.19 1.61
CA LEU A 588 11.56 15.21 2.41
C LEU A 588 12.49 14.40 3.33
N CYS A 589 13.65 13.97 2.85
CA CYS A 589 14.66 13.32 3.70
C CYS A 589 15.10 14.21 4.84
N ALA A 590 15.37 15.51 4.59
CA ALA A 590 15.73 16.46 5.62
C ALA A 590 14.61 16.65 6.66
N MET A 591 13.35 16.72 6.22
CA MET A 591 12.18 16.78 7.11
C MET A 591 12.05 15.52 7.98
N LEU A 592 12.26 14.34 7.41
CA LEU A 592 12.20 13.08 8.15
C LEU A 592 13.37 12.92 9.14
N VAL A 593 14.58 13.39 8.79
CA VAL A 593 15.71 13.49 9.72
C VAL A 593 15.36 14.38 10.91
N GLU A 594 14.80 15.57 10.66
CA GLU A 594 14.37 16.48 11.73
C GLU A 594 13.33 15.85 12.66
N VAL A 595 12.34 15.17 12.09
CA VAL A 595 11.25 14.54 12.87
C VAL A 595 11.74 13.39 13.73
N THR A 596 12.70 12.61 13.24
CA THR A 596 13.09 11.34 13.86
C THR A 596 14.39 11.42 14.68
N GLY A 597 15.24 12.43 14.44
CA GLY A 597 16.54 12.57 15.11
C GLY A 597 17.61 11.59 14.61
N TYR A 598 17.39 10.93 13.49
CA TYR A 598 18.43 10.16 12.80
C TYR A 598 19.31 11.07 11.94
N ASP A 599 20.37 10.50 11.35
CA ASP A 599 21.36 11.27 10.58
C ASP A 599 21.14 11.15 9.07
N LYS A 600 20.57 10.05 8.59
CA LYS A 600 20.29 9.80 7.17
C LYS A 600 18.99 9.02 6.97
N VAL A 601 18.34 9.24 5.81
CA VAL A 601 17.11 8.55 5.39
C VAL A 601 17.28 8.09 3.94
N SER A 602 16.81 6.88 3.63
CA SER A 602 16.61 6.40 2.27
C SER A 602 15.12 6.21 2.01
N LEU A 603 14.64 6.73 0.88
CA LEU A 603 13.26 6.59 0.40
C LEU A 603 13.09 5.43 -0.60
N GLN A 604 14.11 4.60 -0.78
CA GLN A 604 14.07 3.50 -1.74
C GLN A 604 13.06 2.40 -1.37
N PRO A 605 12.87 1.99 -0.09
CA PRO A 605 11.94 0.93 0.23
C PRO A 605 10.49 1.29 -0.13
N ASN A 606 9.85 0.47 -0.97
CA ASN A 606 8.51 0.68 -1.51
C ASN A 606 7.38 0.08 -0.66
N ALA A 607 7.68 -0.35 0.56
CA ALA A 607 6.72 -0.75 1.61
C ALA A 607 7.41 -0.73 2.98
N GLY A 608 6.62 -0.71 4.07
CA GLY A 608 7.16 -0.83 5.44
C GLY A 608 8.00 -2.08 5.62
N SER A 609 7.53 -3.22 5.13
CA SER A 609 8.27 -4.49 5.19
C SER A 609 9.61 -4.46 4.43
N GLN A 610 9.72 -3.69 3.35
CA GLN A 610 11.01 -3.48 2.67
C GLN A 610 11.92 -2.52 3.46
N GLY A 611 11.34 -1.54 4.18
CA GLY A 611 12.07 -0.71 5.13
C GLY A 611 12.62 -1.53 6.31
N GLU A 612 11.80 -2.48 6.84
CA GLU A 612 12.27 -3.43 7.85
C GLU A 612 13.47 -4.23 7.34
N LEU A 613 13.34 -4.83 6.17
CA LEU A 613 14.41 -5.62 5.56
C LEU A 613 15.66 -4.76 5.32
N ALA A 614 15.53 -3.57 4.74
CA ALA A 614 16.64 -2.66 4.44
C ALA A 614 17.42 -2.29 5.72
N GLY A 615 16.72 -1.95 6.80
CA GLY A 615 17.37 -1.61 8.07
C GLY A 615 18.10 -2.80 8.72
N LEU A 616 17.52 -4.00 8.66
CA LEU A 616 18.19 -5.22 9.17
C LEU A 616 19.38 -5.63 8.29
N LEU A 617 19.30 -5.46 6.97
CA LEU A 617 20.43 -5.66 6.06
C LEU A 617 21.56 -4.67 6.33
N ALA A 618 21.24 -3.39 6.65
CA ALA A 618 22.22 -2.40 7.04
C ALA A 618 22.98 -2.82 8.32
N ILE A 619 22.27 -3.32 9.33
CA ILE A 619 22.87 -3.88 10.54
C ILE A 619 23.78 -5.08 10.21
N ARG A 620 23.32 -6.01 9.38
CA ARG A 620 24.13 -7.17 8.98
C ARG A 620 25.40 -6.75 8.21
N ALA A 621 25.25 -5.82 7.25
CA ALA A 621 26.38 -5.31 6.48
C ALA A 621 27.39 -4.56 7.35
N TYR A 622 26.92 -3.82 8.35
CA TYR A 622 27.77 -3.16 9.35
C TYR A 622 28.68 -4.15 10.10
N TYR A 623 28.12 -5.28 10.58
CA TYR A 623 28.94 -6.31 11.24
C TYR A 623 29.86 -7.03 10.25
N ARG A 624 29.40 -7.40 9.07
CA ARG A 624 30.22 -8.00 8.01
C ARG A 624 31.41 -7.12 7.64
N SER A 625 31.25 -5.80 7.57
CA SER A 625 32.34 -4.87 7.27
C SER A 625 33.44 -4.84 8.36
N ARG A 626 33.11 -5.33 9.54
CA ARG A 626 34.01 -5.44 10.70
C ARG A 626 34.54 -6.84 10.95
N HIS A 627 34.27 -7.80 10.04
CA HIS A 627 34.59 -9.20 10.18
C HIS A 627 33.94 -9.88 11.42
N ASP A 628 32.75 -9.40 11.82
CA ASP A 628 31.96 -9.90 12.94
C ASP A 628 30.66 -10.60 12.47
N ASP A 629 30.83 -11.52 11.49
CA ASP A 629 29.73 -12.20 10.81
C ASP A 629 28.89 -13.08 11.73
N GLN A 630 29.48 -13.51 12.87
CA GLN A 630 28.80 -14.32 13.88
C GLN A 630 27.62 -13.62 14.55
N ARG A 631 27.57 -12.28 14.54
CA ARG A 631 26.44 -11.49 15.05
C ARG A 631 25.23 -11.64 14.15
N SER A 632 24.37 -12.61 14.49
CA SER A 632 23.19 -12.99 13.70
C SER A 632 21.91 -13.14 14.54
N ILE A 633 21.95 -12.94 15.86
CA ILE A 633 20.77 -13.03 16.71
C ILE A 633 20.03 -11.69 16.74
N CYS A 634 18.72 -11.73 16.45
CA CYS A 634 17.80 -10.63 16.60
C CYS A 634 16.84 -10.94 17.75
N LEU A 635 16.89 -10.16 18.84
CA LEU A 635 15.93 -10.23 19.93
C LEU A 635 14.64 -9.51 19.50
N ILE A 636 13.48 -10.12 19.74
CA ILE A 636 12.18 -9.53 19.37
C ILE A 636 11.18 -9.74 20.51
N PRO A 637 10.57 -8.67 21.06
CA PRO A 637 9.53 -8.80 22.08
C PRO A 637 8.33 -9.59 21.57
N SER A 638 7.69 -10.36 22.45
CA SER A 638 6.50 -11.17 22.13
C SER A 638 5.31 -10.33 21.62
N SER A 639 5.28 -9.04 21.92
CA SER A 639 4.30 -8.06 21.44
C SER A 639 4.52 -7.60 19.99
N ALA A 640 5.73 -7.83 19.40
CA ALA A 640 6.08 -7.29 18.10
C ALA A 640 5.16 -7.75 16.98
N HIS A 641 5.05 -6.93 15.92
CA HIS A 641 4.31 -7.26 14.72
C HIS A 641 4.90 -8.51 14.03
N GLY A 642 4.04 -9.33 13.39
CA GLY A 642 4.50 -10.56 12.74
C GLY A 642 5.53 -10.36 11.62
N THR A 643 5.51 -9.20 10.93
CA THR A 643 6.48 -8.85 9.89
C THR A 643 7.90 -8.73 10.42
N ASN A 644 8.09 -8.33 11.69
CA ASN A 644 9.42 -8.15 12.29
C ASN A 644 10.22 -9.46 12.29
N ALA A 645 9.61 -10.54 12.75
CA ALA A 645 10.24 -11.86 12.75
C ALA A 645 10.52 -12.37 11.32
N ALA A 646 9.59 -12.18 10.39
CA ALA A 646 9.77 -12.56 8.99
C ALA A 646 10.93 -11.78 8.33
N SER A 647 11.00 -10.47 8.55
CA SER A 647 12.07 -9.61 8.02
C SER A 647 13.44 -9.98 8.60
N ALA A 648 13.52 -10.33 9.89
CA ALA A 648 14.75 -10.77 10.52
C ALA A 648 15.27 -12.09 9.89
N VAL A 649 14.39 -13.06 9.67
CA VAL A 649 14.74 -14.33 8.98
C VAL A 649 15.20 -14.08 7.54
N MET A 650 14.51 -13.18 6.81
CA MET A 650 14.89 -12.79 5.44
C MET A 650 16.25 -12.07 5.37
N ALA A 651 16.66 -11.40 6.45
CA ALA A 651 17.98 -10.78 6.60
C ALA A 651 19.05 -11.76 7.08
N GLY A 652 18.76 -13.07 7.17
CA GLY A 652 19.67 -14.10 7.63
C GLY A 652 19.94 -14.07 9.14
N MET A 653 18.97 -13.56 9.94
CA MET A 653 19.09 -13.52 11.41
C MET A 653 18.30 -14.64 12.07
N THR A 654 18.78 -15.09 13.23
CA THR A 654 18.07 -16.00 14.13
C THR A 654 17.23 -15.20 15.12
N VAL A 655 15.91 -15.43 15.13
CA VAL A 655 14.99 -14.74 16.03
C VAL A 655 14.98 -15.40 17.41
N VAL A 656 15.13 -14.60 18.47
CA VAL A 656 14.96 -14.99 19.86
C VAL A 656 13.90 -14.08 20.50
N VAL A 657 12.82 -14.68 20.98
CA VAL A 657 11.68 -13.95 21.54
C VAL A 657 11.96 -13.51 22.95
N VAL A 658 11.72 -12.23 23.26
CA VAL A 658 11.79 -11.65 24.61
C VAL A 658 10.39 -11.56 25.19
N ALA A 659 10.22 -11.93 26.46
CA ALA A 659 8.93 -11.84 27.16
C ALA A 659 8.51 -10.38 27.39
N CYS A 660 7.20 -10.16 27.53
CA CYS A 660 6.63 -8.93 28.04
C CYS A 660 6.06 -9.17 29.46
N ASP A 661 6.07 -8.14 30.30
CA ASP A 661 5.47 -8.17 31.63
C ASP A 661 3.92 -8.07 31.57
N ASP A 662 3.26 -8.22 32.69
CA ASP A 662 1.78 -8.16 32.79
C ASP A 662 1.21 -6.74 32.49
N ARG A 663 2.06 -5.72 32.40
CA ARG A 663 1.68 -4.34 32.02
C ARG A 663 1.90 -4.05 30.56
N GLY A 664 2.41 -5.02 29.79
CA GLY A 664 2.70 -4.89 28.36
C GLY A 664 4.04 -4.24 28.03
N ASN A 665 4.95 -4.10 29.01
CA ASN A 665 6.33 -3.63 28.78
C ASN A 665 7.26 -4.82 28.50
N VAL A 666 8.45 -4.54 27.97
CA VAL A 666 9.50 -5.54 27.81
C VAL A 666 9.99 -6.00 29.19
N ASP A 667 10.05 -7.31 29.43
CA ASP A 667 10.62 -7.85 30.65
C ASP A 667 12.15 -7.69 30.64
N LEU A 668 12.67 -6.74 31.45
CA LEU A 668 14.10 -6.43 31.50
C LEU A 668 14.95 -7.57 32.07
N ILE A 669 14.38 -8.43 32.91
CA ILE A 669 15.10 -9.57 33.48
C ILE A 669 15.32 -10.62 32.38
N ASP A 670 14.27 -10.93 31.64
CA ASP A 670 14.33 -11.83 30.51
C ASP A 670 15.23 -11.29 29.39
N LEU A 671 15.09 -9.98 29.07
CA LEU A 671 15.95 -9.30 28.08
C LEU A 671 17.43 -9.43 28.44
N ARG A 672 17.80 -9.09 29.70
CA ARG A 672 19.18 -9.19 30.17
C ARG A 672 19.71 -10.62 30.07
N SER A 673 18.94 -11.60 30.54
CA SER A 673 19.31 -13.02 30.45
C SER A 673 19.60 -13.45 29.00
N LYS A 674 18.75 -13.00 28.05
CA LYS A 674 18.92 -13.32 26.62
C LYS A 674 20.10 -12.59 25.98
N CYS A 675 20.38 -11.35 26.42
CA CYS A 675 21.59 -10.61 26.01
C CYS A 675 22.85 -11.36 26.48
N GLU A 676 22.89 -11.84 27.74
CA GLU A 676 24.03 -12.58 28.30
C GLU A 676 24.26 -13.91 27.56
N LEU A 677 23.19 -14.64 27.22
CA LEU A 677 23.25 -15.90 26.47
C LEU A 677 23.70 -15.69 25.01
N SER A 678 23.43 -14.53 24.45
CA SER A 678 23.66 -14.21 23.04
C SER A 678 24.84 -13.27 22.80
N LYS A 679 25.52 -12.78 23.83
CA LYS A 679 26.42 -11.61 23.80
C LYS A 679 27.35 -11.51 22.58
N ASP A 680 28.04 -12.58 22.23
CA ASP A 680 29.01 -12.61 21.12
C ASP A 680 28.31 -12.79 19.74
N ARG A 681 27.02 -13.06 19.76
CA ARG A 681 26.19 -13.27 18.55
C ARG A 681 25.04 -12.28 18.43
N LEU A 682 24.86 -11.40 19.42
CA LEU A 682 23.77 -10.41 19.41
C LEU A 682 24.00 -9.39 18.29
N ALA A 683 23.13 -9.36 17.31
CA ALA A 683 23.16 -8.38 16.23
C ALA A 683 22.22 -7.20 16.54
N ALA A 684 20.97 -7.49 16.92
CA ALA A 684 19.97 -6.46 17.12
C ALA A 684 18.92 -6.83 18.16
N LEU A 685 18.30 -5.80 18.75
CA LEU A 685 16.95 -5.85 19.30
C LEU A 685 16.03 -5.15 18.30
N MET A 686 14.91 -5.76 17.93
CA MET A 686 13.86 -5.12 17.13
C MET A 686 12.63 -4.88 17.99
N ILE A 687 12.38 -3.62 18.37
CA ILE A 687 11.31 -3.19 19.27
C ILE A 687 10.35 -2.22 18.59
N THR A 688 9.04 -2.39 18.78
CA THR A 688 8.00 -1.43 18.34
C THR A 688 7.80 -0.36 19.41
N TYR A 689 7.77 0.93 19.01
CA TYR A 689 7.62 2.02 19.97
C TYR A 689 6.72 3.17 19.46
N PRO A 690 5.67 3.63 20.23
CA PRO A 690 5.17 2.95 21.44
C PRO A 690 4.79 1.50 21.20
N SER A 691 4.73 0.67 22.27
CA SER A 691 4.50 -0.75 22.09
C SER A 691 3.13 -1.03 21.48
N THR A 692 2.98 -2.14 20.74
CA THR A 692 1.68 -2.61 20.21
C THR A 692 0.66 -2.92 21.31
N HIS A 693 1.05 -2.88 22.60
CA HIS A 693 0.12 -2.90 23.72
C HIS A 693 -0.56 -1.54 24.00
N GLY A 694 -0.28 -0.51 23.17
CA GLY A 694 -0.83 0.83 23.30
C GLY A 694 -0.22 1.65 24.46
N VAL A 695 1.00 1.32 24.90
CA VAL A 695 1.66 1.98 26.02
C VAL A 695 3.08 2.46 25.63
N PHE A 696 3.51 3.55 26.24
CA PHE A 696 4.89 3.98 26.18
C PHE A 696 5.74 3.11 27.13
N GLU A 697 6.73 2.41 26.58
CA GLU A 697 7.74 1.70 27.35
C GLU A 697 8.57 2.73 28.16
N GLN A 698 8.43 2.68 29.49
CA GLN A 698 9.04 3.68 30.37
C GLN A 698 10.56 3.60 30.42
N GLN A 699 11.12 2.41 30.18
CA GLN A 699 12.53 2.09 30.29
C GLN A 699 13.21 1.97 28.93
N VAL A 700 12.65 2.56 27.88
CA VAL A 700 13.19 2.43 26.50
C VAL A 700 14.66 2.84 26.40
N THR A 701 15.08 3.90 27.11
CA THR A 701 16.49 4.35 27.14
C THR A 701 17.39 3.29 27.77
N GLU A 702 16.97 2.69 28.90
CA GLU A 702 17.71 1.62 29.56
C GLU A 702 17.81 0.36 28.68
N ILE A 703 16.73 0.04 27.96
CA ILE A 703 16.72 -1.05 26.97
C ILE A 703 17.78 -0.80 25.89
N CYS A 704 17.81 0.40 25.29
CA CYS A 704 18.79 0.77 24.28
C CYS A 704 20.24 0.65 24.81
N GLU A 705 20.50 1.22 25.98
CA GLU A 705 21.81 1.15 26.64
C GLU A 705 22.25 -0.30 26.93
N MET A 706 21.31 -1.13 27.37
CA MET A 706 21.57 -2.57 27.60
C MET A 706 22.01 -3.26 26.31
N ILE A 707 21.29 -3.10 25.21
CA ILE A 707 21.63 -3.70 23.93
C ILE A 707 23.01 -3.24 23.42
N HIS A 708 23.29 -1.95 23.51
CA HIS A 708 24.58 -1.40 23.11
C HIS A 708 25.74 -1.94 23.98
N SER A 709 25.51 -2.14 25.29
CA SER A 709 26.54 -2.70 26.19
C SER A 709 26.96 -4.11 25.82
N PHE A 710 26.11 -4.87 25.14
CA PHE A 710 26.41 -6.20 24.57
C PHE A 710 26.87 -6.13 23.10
N GLY A 711 27.04 -4.92 22.55
CA GLY A 711 27.51 -4.69 21.17
C GLY A 711 26.43 -4.93 20.10
N GLY A 712 25.16 -5.01 20.47
CA GLY A 712 24.01 -5.07 19.53
C GLY A 712 23.58 -3.70 19.06
N GLN A 713 22.77 -3.62 18.00
CA GLN A 713 22.12 -2.43 17.49
C GLN A 713 20.63 -2.42 17.89
N VAL A 714 20.05 -1.23 18.06
CA VAL A 714 18.62 -1.08 18.36
C VAL A 714 17.88 -0.71 17.08
N TYR A 715 17.09 -1.66 16.58
CA TYR A 715 16.10 -1.43 15.54
C TYR A 715 14.77 -1.04 16.19
N LEU A 716 14.34 0.19 15.99
CA LEU A 716 13.03 0.63 16.45
C LEU A 716 12.03 0.58 15.29
N ASP A 717 11.02 -0.27 15.41
CA ASP A 717 9.90 -0.29 14.49
C ASP A 717 9.09 1.01 14.67
N GLY A 718 9.35 1.95 13.76
CA GLY A 718 8.73 3.27 13.69
C GLY A 718 7.63 3.33 12.62
N ALA A 719 7.06 2.19 12.24
CA ALA A 719 5.97 2.13 11.26
C ALA A 719 4.83 3.09 11.60
N ASN A 720 4.54 3.29 12.88
CA ASN A 720 3.59 4.27 13.38
C ASN A 720 4.27 5.26 14.33
N LEU A 721 4.46 6.49 13.86
CA LEU A 721 5.01 7.60 14.66
C LEU A 721 3.92 8.55 15.21
N ASN A 722 2.66 8.16 15.18
CA ASN A 722 1.53 9.05 15.47
C ASN A 722 1.52 9.56 16.93
N ALA A 723 2.25 8.89 17.85
CA ALA A 723 2.45 9.33 19.21
C ALA A 723 3.83 10.00 19.46
N LEU A 724 4.68 10.15 18.44
CA LEU A 724 6.07 10.59 18.63
C LEU A 724 6.40 11.92 17.97
N VAL A 725 5.81 12.26 16.82
CA VAL A 725 6.20 13.44 16.03
C VAL A 725 6.10 14.72 16.85
N GLY A 726 7.21 15.42 17.01
CA GLY A 726 7.29 16.65 17.80
C GLY A 726 7.21 16.46 19.33
N VAL A 727 7.16 15.22 19.80
CA VAL A 727 7.08 14.85 21.22
C VAL A 727 8.30 14.04 21.66
N ALA A 728 8.77 13.13 20.83
CA ALA A 728 10.00 12.35 21.06
C ALA A 728 10.67 12.03 19.73
N LYS A 729 12.01 11.86 19.74
CA LYS A 729 12.82 11.54 18.57
C LYS A 729 13.57 10.21 18.76
N PRO A 730 13.21 9.14 18.01
CA PRO A 730 13.82 7.82 18.19
C PRO A 730 15.36 7.81 18.13
N GLY A 731 15.93 8.53 17.17
CA GLY A 731 17.37 8.64 17.01
C GLY A 731 18.11 9.38 18.16
N GLU A 732 17.37 10.11 19.03
CA GLU A 732 17.96 10.81 20.17
C GLU A 732 17.89 10.00 21.47
N PHE A 733 16.94 9.05 21.61
CA PHE A 733 16.82 8.25 22.82
C PHE A 733 17.47 6.86 22.74
N GLY A 734 18.23 6.57 21.68
CA GLY A 734 19.11 5.41 21.61
C GLY A 734 18.79 4.41 20.50
N ALA A 735 17.82 4.65 19.62
CA ALA A 735 17.62 3.80 18.46
C ALA A 735 18.65 4.09 17.35
N ASP A 736 19.16 3.03 16.71
CA ASP A 736 20.17 3.11 15.64
C ASP A 736 19.56 3.15 14.26
N VAL A 737 18.41 2.47 14.08
CA VAL A 737 17.70 2.41 12.81
C VAL A 737 16.20 2.30 13.05
N SER A 738 15.42 2.91 12.16
CA SER A 738 13.96 2.74 12.07
C SER A 738 13.51 2.67 10.62
N HIS A 739 12.46 1.89 10.35
CA HIS A 739 11.65 2.16 9.18
C HIS A 739 10.45 3.03 9.56
N LEU A 740 9.93 3.76 8.58
CA LEU A 740 8.78 4.64 8.73
C LEU A 740 7.73 4.24 7.69
N ASN A 741 6.44 4.32 8.05
CA ASN A 741 5.38 4.15 7.05
C ASN A 741 4.74 5.51 6.76
N LEU A 742 5.09 6.13 5.61
CA LEU A 742 4.49 7.41 5.24
C LEU A 742 3.00 7.29 4.96
N HIS A 743 2.52 6.07 4.65
CA HIS A 743 1.11 5.74 4.50
C HIS A 743 0.37 5.52 5.84
N LYS A 744 0.95 5.95 6.96
CA LYS A 744 0.35 6.02 8.30
C LYS A 744 0.42 7.47 8.81
N THR A 745 1.47 7.83 9.50
CA THR A 745 1.63 9.13 10.16
C THR A 745 1.69 10.32 9.20
N PHE A 746 2.15 10.14 7.95
CA PHE A 746 2.38 11.21 6.98
C PHE A 746 1.43 11.22 5.78
N CYS A 747 0.19 10.76 5.99
CA CYS A 747 -0.98 10.95 5.12
C CYS A 747 -0.93 10.33 3.71
N ILE A 748 0.03 9.49 3.34
CA ILE A 748 -0.10 8.70 2.12
C ILE A 748 -1.28 7.73 2.31
N PRO A 749 -2.22 7.61 1.35
CA PRO A 749 -3.42 6.80 1.53
C PRO A 749 -3.13 5.30 1.50
N HIS A 750 -3.99 4.51 2.15
CA HIS A 750 -3.85 3.05 2.21
C HIS A 750 -4.30 2.31 0.94
N GLY A 751 -5.15 2.92 0.09
CA GLY A 751 -5.53 2.41 -1.22
C GLY A 751 -6.10 1.00 -1.27
N GLY A 752 -6.73 0.53 -0.20
CA GLY A 752 -7.23 -0.86 -0.13
C GLY A 752 -6.15 -1.92 0.13
N GLY A 753 -4.96 -1.50 0.57
CA GLY A 753 -3.80 -2.38 0.83
C GLY A 753 -2.56 -2.01 0.01
N GLY A 754 -2.37 -0.75 -0.25
CA GLY A 754 -1.34 -0.08 -1.01
C GLY A 754 -1.92 0.91 -2.00
N PRO A 755 -1.15 2.01 -2.27
CA PRO A 755 0.31 2.05 -2.33
C PRO A 755 0.99 2.12 -0.97
N GLY A 756 2.27 1.70 -0.92
CA GLY A 756 3.13 1.79 0.25
C GLY A 756 4.44 2.50 -0.04
N VAL A 757 5.03 3.07 1.00
CA VAL A 757 6.42 3.53 1.03
C VAL A 757 6.94 3.43 2.46
N GLY A 758 8.14 2.90 2.63
CA GLY A 758 8.72 2.59 3.93
C GLY A 758 10.14 3.12 4.07
N PRO A 759 10.36 4.44 4.21
CA PRO A 759 11.70 4.99 4.39
C PRO A 759 12.45 4.29 5.52
N VAL A 760 13.75 4.10 5.34
CA VAL A 760 14.65 3.63 6.40
C VAL A 760 15.53 4.79 6.85
N ALA A 761 15.51 5.06 8.16
CA ALA A 761 16.26 6.13 8.82
C ALA A 761 17.32 5.51 9.73
N VAL A 762 18.55 6.03 9.70
CA VAL A 762 19.69 5.43 10.40
C VAL A 762 20.58 6.47 11.06
N LYS A 763 21.30 6.06 12.11
CA LYS A 763 22.41 6.80 12.70
C LYS A 763 23.63 6.77 11.76
N LEU A 764 24.52 7.75 11.94
CA LEU A 764 25.65 8.02 11.03
C LEU A 764 26.52 6.79 10.75
N HIS A 765 26.76 5.92 11.74
CA HIS A 765 27.59 4.72 11.57
C HIS A 765 26.96 3.64 10.69
N LEU A 766 25.66 3.73 10.43
CA LEU A 766 24.94 2.86 9.50
C LEU A 766 24.67 3.52 8.14
N ALA A 767 25.01 4.79 7.95
CA ALA A 767 24.63 5.55 6.76
C ALA A 767 25.22 5.00 5.45
N GLU A 768 26.45 4.47 5.46
CA GLU A 768 27.09 3.84 4.30
C GLU A 768 26.48 2.48 3.92
N PHE A 769 25.60 1.93 4.76
CA PHE A 769 24.91 0.65 4.55
C PHE A 769 23.43 0.83 4.13
N LEU A 770 23.01 2.05 3.81
CA LEU A 770 21.71 2.28 3.19
C LEU A 770 21.66 1.64 1.80
N PRO A 771 20.46 1.32 1.26
CA PRO A 771 20.35 0.67 -0.03
C PRO A 771 21.00 1.46 -1.17
N ALA A 772 21.84 0.78 -1.97
CA ALA A 772 22.37 1.27 -3.24
C ALA A 772 21.38 1.05 -4.39
N HIS A 773 21.67 1.61 -5.58
CA HIS A 773 20.95 1.30 -6.80
C HIS A 773 21.90 1.30 -8.00
N PRO A 774 21.90 0.25 -8.88
CA PRO A 774 22.92 0.07 -9.91
C PRO A 774 22.88 1.10 -11.06
N LEU A 775 21.80 1.87 -11.14
CA LEU A 775 21.55 2.85 -12.22
C LEU A 775 21.54 4.30 -11.71
N THR A 776 22.10 4.56 -10.54
CA THR A 776 22.20 5.90 -9.93
C THR A 776 23.56 6.13 -9.29
N SER A 777 23.81 7.36 -8.84
CA SER A 777 25.03 7.74 -8.09
C SER A 777 25.14 7.12 -6.69
N PHE A 778 24.15 6.35 -6.23
CA PHE A 778 24.21 5.63 -4.94
C PHE A 778 24.97 4.30 -5.00
N ASP A 779 25.74 4.07 -6.05
CA ASP A 779 26.50 2.83 -6.29
C ASP A 779 27.58 2.53 -5.22
N GLU A 780 27.99 3.54 -4.45
CA GLU A 780 29.00 3.42 -3.40
C GLU A 780 28.46 2.78 -2.08
N HIS A 781 27.16 2.63 -1.92
CA HIS A 781 26.57 2.01 -0.74
C HIS A 781 26.85 0.50 -0.69
N LYS A 782 27.05 -0.05 0.53
CA LYS A 782 27.46 -1.44 0.74
C LYS A 782 26.34 -2.46 0.75
N VAL A 783 25.08 -2.02 0.78
CA VAL A 783 23.89 -2.88 0.60
C VAL A 783 23.33 -2.62 -0.78
N GLY A 784 22.99 -3.67 -1.52
CA GLY A 784 22.39 -3.55 -2.84
C GLY A 784 20.97 -3.02 -2.82
N ALA A 785 20.33 -2.95 -4.01
CA ALA A 785 18.96 -2.45 -4.13
C ALA A 785 17.95 -3.33 -3.40
N VAL A 786 16.93 -2.71 -2.81
CA VAL A 786 15.78 -3.38 -2.18
C VAL A 786 14.47 -3.20 -2.96
N SER A 787 14.47 -2.32 -3.98
CA SER A 787 13.38 -2.12 -4.93
C SER A 787 13.91 -1.87 -6.33
N GLY A 788 13.07 -2.04 -7.35
CA GLY A 788 13.45 -1.86 -8.75
C GLY A 788 13.68 -0.40 -9.15
N ALA A 789 13.11 0.56 -8.45
CA ALA A 789 13.30 1.99 -8.70
C ALA A 789 14.13 2.65 -7.61
N PRO A 790 14.90 3.71 -7.91
CA PRO A 790 15.80 4.36 -6.95
C PRO A 790 15.11 4.92 -5.71
N TYR A 791 13.86 5.36 -5.86
CA TYR A 791 13.03 5.93 -4.78
C TYR A 791 11.72 5.14 -4.57
N GLY A 792 11.71 3.88 -4.98
CA GLY A 792 10.58 2.96 -4.78
C GLY A 792 9.24 3.51 -5.28
N SER A 793 8.49 4.17 -4.39
CA SER A 793 7.17 4.76 -4.67
C SER A 793 7.25 6.27 -4.90
N ALA A 794 8.06 6.73 -5.84
CA ALA A 794 8.43 8.14 -6.04
C ALA A 794 7.22 9.08 -6.25
N SER A 795 6.19 8.66 -7.01
CA SER A 795 5.08 9.56 -7.38
C SER A 795 4.16 9.96 -6.22
N ILE A 796 4.22 9.23 -5.08
CA ILE A 796 3.39 9.53 -3.90
C ILE A 796 4.16 10.27 -2.79
N LEU A 797 5.46 10.50 -2.94
CA LEU A 797 6.26 11.28 -1.99
C LEU A 797 5.79 12.74 -1.85
N PRO A 798 5.26 13.40 -2.90
CA PRO A 798 4.66 14.73 -2.78
C PRO A 798 3.59 14.84 -1.71
N ILE A 799 2.82 13.78 -1.45
CA ILE A 799 1.75 13.77 -0.44
C ILE A 799 2.31 14.10 0.94
N SER A 800 3.34 13.39 1.38
CA SER A 800 3.96 13.63 2.70
C SER A 800 4.69 14.96 2.76
N TRP A 801 5.33 15.39 1.66
CA TRP A 801 5.96 16.72 1.58
C TRP A 801 4.93 17.83 1.78
N VAL A 802 3.79 17.76 1.08
CA VAL A 802 2.67 18.71 1.20
C VAL A 802 2.11 18.70 2.63
N TYR A 803 1.83 17.52 3.19
CA TYR A 803 1.33 17.39 4.56
C TYR A 803 2.23 18.09 5.59
N ILE A 804 3.56 17.81 5.54
CA ILE A 804 4.51 18.40 6.49
C ILE A 804 4.56 19.93 6.34
N LYS A 805 4.52 20.46 5.11
CA LYS A 805 4.51 21.91 4.85
C LYS A 805 3.22 22.59 5.33
N LEU A 806 2.06 21.95 5.10
CA LEU A 806 0.77 22.45 5.57
C LEU A 806 0.67 22.50 7.09
N MET A 807 1.17 21.46 7.77
CA MET A 807 1.11 21.37 9.22
C MET A 807 2.20 22.19 9.93
N GLY A 808 3.37 22.27 9.33
CA GLY A 808 4.54 22.89 9.97
C GLY A 808 4.91 22.24 11.31
N ALA A 809 5.86 22.79 12.02
CA ALA A 809 6.32 22.26 13.32
C ALA A 809 5.20 22.21 14.36
N GLN A 810 4.39 23.25 14.43
CA GLN A 810 3.31 23.37 15.41
C GLN A 810 2.18 22.37 15.13
N GLY A 811 1.73 22.26 13.88
CA GLY A 811 0.64 21.38 13.49
C GLY A 811 0.97 19.91 13.68
N LEU A 812 2.20 19.49 13.33
CA LEU A 812 2.63 18.11 13.52
C LEU A 812 2.67 17.70 15.01
N ARG A 813 3.18 18.58 15.89
CA ARG A 813 3.14 18.34 17.34
C ARG A 813 1.70 18.28 17.84
N SER A 814 0.85 19.21 17.39
CA SER A 814 -0.56 19.25 17.76
C SER A 814 -1.30 17.99 17.31
N ALA A 815 -1.03 17.49 16.11
CA ALA A 815 -1.60 16.22 15.62
C ALA A 815 -1.27 15.05 16.55
N THR A 816 0.00 14.90 16.93
CA THR A 816 0.44 13.87 17.89
C THR A 816 -0.30 13.98 19.24
N MET A 817 -0.40 15.19 19.79
CA MET A 817 -1.05 15.41 21.07
C MET A 817 -2.54 15.07 21.02
N HIS A 818 -3.23 15.42 19.91
CA HIS A 818 -4.63 15.10 19.71
C HIS A 818 -4.88 13.60 19.44
N ALA A 819 -3.94 12.91 18.78
CA ALA A 819 -4.01 11.46 18.62
C ALA A 819 -3.98 10.75 19.98
N ILE A 820 -3.09 11.18 20.89
CA ILE A 820 -3.03 10.68 22.26
C ILE A 820 -4.31 11.04 23.04
N LEU A 821 -4.82 12.26 22.89
CA LEU A 821 -6.07 12.70 23.52
C LEU A 821 -7.25 11.84 23.07
N SER A 822 -7.40 11.63 21.74
CA SER A 822 -8.49 10.84 21.17
C SER A 822 -8.49 9.38 21.65
N ALA A 823 -7.31 8.74 21.70
CA ALA A 823 -7.17 7.37 22.20
C ALA A 823 -7.54 7.26 23.70
N ASN A 824 -7.09 8.20 24.51
CA ASN A 824 -7.42 8.23 25.93
C ASN A 824 -8.90 8.52 26.18
N TYR A 825 -9.52 9.40 25.38
CA TYR A 825 -10.95 9.66 25.46
C TYR A 825 -11.77 8.41 25.16
N VAL A 826 -11.47 7.71 24.05
CA VAL A 826 -12.13 6.44 23.70
C VAL A 826 -11.93 5.39 24.79
N ALA A 827 -10.69 5.25 25.29
CA ALA A 827 -10.37 4.33 26.38
C ALA A 827 -11.19 4.63 27.65
N ALA A 828 -11.33 5.90 28.03
CA ALA A 828 -12.15 6.31 29.20
C ALA A 828 -13.64 6.03 28.96
N ARG A 829 -14.17 6.32 27.78
CA ARG A 829 -15.58 6.12 27.41
C ARG A 829 -16.00 4.64 27.41
N LEU A 830 -15.08 3.74 27.04
CA LEU A 830 -15.39 2.32 26.91
C LEU A 830 -15.05 1.49 28.14
N ASN A 831 -14.20 1.98 29.04
CA ASN A 831 -13.63 1.17 30.13
C ASN A 831 -14.64 0.49 31.07
N ASP A 832 -15.79 1.12 31.33
CA ASP A 832 -16.83 0.56 32.21
C ASP A 832 -17.61 -0.59 31.54
N PHE A 833 -17.50 -0.72 30.24
CA PHE A 833 -18.20 -1.72 29.42
C PHE A 833 -17.23 -2.81 28.92
N TYR A 834 -16.03 -2.38 28.53
CA TYR A 834 -14.95 -3.21 27.99
C TYR A 834 -13.65 -2.80 28.68
N PRO A 835 -13.10 -3.59 29.58
CA PRO A 835 -11.88 -3.23 30.31
C PRO A 835 -10.72 -2.92 29.36
N VAL A 836 -10.04 -1.80 29.59
CA VAL A 836 -8.78 -1.49 28.88
C VAL A 836 -7.67 -2.33 29.49
N LEU A 837 -7.08 -3.21 28.65
CA LEU A 837 -6.17 -4.27 29.11
C LEU A 837 -4.82 -3.73 29.59
N TYR A 838 -4.25 -2.79 28.85
CA TYR A 838 -2.94 -2.22 29.20
C TYR A 838 -3.02 -0.70 29.35
N ARG A 839 -2.31 -0.19 30.36
CA ARG A 839 -2.21 1.24 30.66
C ARG A 839 -0.81 1.57 31.14
N GLY A 840 -0.31 2.75 30.76
CA GLY A 840 0.94 3.28 31.29
C GLY A 840 0.91 3.59 32.79
N LYS A 841 2.02 4.08 33.33
CA LYS A 841 2.25 4.34 34.75
C LYS A 841 1.15 5.19 35.41
N ASN A 842 0.61 6.17 34.68
CA ASN A 842 -0.42 7.10 35.16
C ASN A 842 -1.83 6.73 34.66
N HIS A 843 -2.05 5.49 34.28
CA HIS A 843 -3.33 4.95 33.79
C HIS A 843 -3.77 5.50 32.41
N PHE A 844 -2.91 6.19 31.67
CA PHE A 844 -3.14 6.63 30.31
C PHE A 844 -2.57 5.65 29.28
N VAL A 845 -3.09 5.72 28.06
CA VAL A 845 -2.62 4.99 26.89
C VAL A 845 -1.87 5.93 25.93
N ALA A 846 -1.15 5.38 24.94
CA ALA A 846 -0.50 6.16 23.89
C ALA A 846 -1.55 6.65 22.86
N HIS A 847 -1.33 6.44 21.57
CA HIS A 847 -2.26 6.83 20.50
C HIS A 847 -3.29 5.75 20.14
N GLU A 848 -3.26 4.61 20.82
CA GLU A 848 -4.17 3.48 20.64
C GLU A 848 -4.43 2.81 21.99
N CYS A 849 -5.53 2.04 22.08
CA CYS A 849 -5.86 1.29 23.29
C CYS A 849 -6.34 -0.12 22.94
N ILE A 850 -6.15 -1.05 23.88
CA ILE A 850 -6.62 -2.43 23.76
C ILE A 850 -7.75 -2.67 24.76
N ILE A 851 -8.92 -3.06 24.27
CA ILE A 851 -10.06 -3.47 25.08
C ILE A 851 -10.19 -5.00 25.12
N ASP A 852 -10.49 -5.54 26.30
CA ASP A 852 -10.55 -6.98 26.56
C ASP A 852 -12.00 -7.47 26.56
N ILE A 853 -12.29 -8.51 25.77
CA ILE A 853 -13.62 -9.13 25.72
C ILE A 853 -13.62 -10.61 26.15
N ARG A 854 -12.48 -11.13 26.64
CA ARG A 854 -12.34 -12.56 26.97
C ARG A 854 -13.34 -13.03 28.04
N GLU A 855 -13.61 -12.23 29.05
CA GLU A 855 -14.63 -12.55 30.08
C GLU A 855 -16.05 -12.48 29.52
N ILE A 856 -16.32 -11.56 28.57
CA ILE A 856 -17.59 -11.50 27.84
C ILE A 856 -17.77 -12.80 27.05
N THR A 857 -16.78 -13.19 26.28
CA THR A 857 -16.82 -14.44 25.49
C THR A 857 -17.04 -15.68 26.36
N LYS A 858 -16.32 -15.79 27.49
CA LYS A 858 -16.45 -16.89 28.42
C LYS A 858 -17.87 -17.01 29.01
N ASN A 859 -18.50 -15.88 29.34
CA ASN A 859 -19.76 -15.83 30.04
C ASN A 859 -20.98 -15.90 29.09
N THR A 860 -20.85 -15.46 27.82
CA THR A 860 -21.99 -15.30 26.90
C THR A 860 -21.86 -16.08 25.60
N GLY A 861 -20.66 -16.56 25.27
CA GLY A 861 -20.34 -17.14 23.96
C GLY A 861 -20.10 -16.10 22.86
N VAL A 862 -20.38 -14.81 23.10
CA VAL A 862 -20.16 -13.73 22.12
C VAL A 862 -18.68 -13.56 21.85
N THR A 863 -18.25 -13.64 20.59
CA THR A 863 -16.87 -13.51 20.16
C THR A 863 -16.54 -12.09 19.68
N ASN A 864 -15.26 -11.77 19.52
CA ASN A 864 -14.85 -10.52 18.88
C ASN A 864 -15.31 -10.45 17.41
N ASP A 865 -15.42 -11.60 16.71
CA ASP A 865 -15.98 -11.63 15.36
C ASP A 865 -17.46 -11.21 15.35
N ASP A 866 -18.28 -11.68 16.30
CA ASP A 866 -19.68 -11.28 16.43
C ASP A 866 -19.83 -9.76 16.64
N ILE A 867 -19.01 -9.19 17.53
CA ILE A 867 -18.98 -7.72 17.76
C ILE A 867 -18.53 -6.97 16.51
N ALA A 868 -17.50 -7.46 15.82
CA ALA A 868 -17.01 -6.86 14.59
C ALA A 868 -18.07 -6.87 13.48
N LYS A 869 -18.75 -8.00 13.28
CA LYS A 869 -19.86 -8.10 12.32
C LYS A 869 -21.03 -7.18 12.69
N ARG A 870 -21.35 -7.08 14.00
CA ARG A 870 -22.41 -6.18 14.45
C ARG A 870 -22.05 -4.71 14.26
N LEU A 871 -20.78 -4.30 14.41
CA LEU A 871 -20.31 -2.94 14.10
C LEU A 871 -20.58 -2.54 12.63
N MET A 872 -20.58 -3.49 11.70
CA MET A 872 -20.91 -3.20 10.29
C MET A 872 -22.36 -2.74 10.15
N ASP A 873 -23.31 -3.28 10.95
CA ASP A 873 -24.68 -2.79 11.01
C ASP A 873 -24.79 -1.38 11.59
N TYR A 874 -23.80 -0.95 12.41
CA TYR A 874 -23.67 0.42 12.89
C TYR A 874 -22.92 1.33 11.89
N GLY A 875 -22.57 0.82 10.70
CA GLY A 875 -21.87 1.55 9.66
C GLY A 875 -20.40 1.83 9.99
N PHE A 876 -19.71 0.91 10.71
CA PHE A 876 -18.31 1.01 11.03
C PHE A 876 -17.51 -0.16 10.47
N HIS A 877 -16.29 0.14 10.06
CA HIS A 877 -15.23 -0.85 10.00
C HIS A 877 -14.82 -1.20 11.45
N ALA A 878 -14.76 -2.47 11.80
CA ALA A 878 -14.36 -2.86 13.15
C ALA A 878 -12.86 -2.60 13.39
N PRO A 879 -12.45 -2.36 14.66
CA PRO A 879 -11.04 -2.28 15.05
C PRO A 879 -10.27 -3.57 14.78
N THR A 880 -8.95 -3.53 14.90
CA THR A 880 -8.08 -4.70 14.76
C THR A 880 -8.42 -5.76 15.82
N MET A 881 -8.68 -6.99 15.38
CA MET A 881 -9.10 -8.10 16.21
C MET A 881 -7.94 -9.00 16.63
N SER A 882 -7.96 -9.48 17.88
CA SER A 882 -7.07 -10.53 18.39
C SER A 882 -5.58 -10.27 18.17
N PHE A 883 -5.17 -9.01 18.19
CA PHE A 883 -3.78 -8.58 18.07
C PHE A 883 -3.47 -7.44 19.07
N PRO A 884 -2.33 -7.45 19.75
CA PRO A 884 -1.36 -8.55 19.87
C PRO A 884 -1.86 -9.70 20.79
N VAL A 885 -2.97 -9.51 21.48
CA VAL A 885 -3.55 -10.47 22.41
C VAL A 885 -4.82 -11.09 21.84
N PRO A 886 -4.94 -12.43 21.78
CA PRO A 886 -6.16 -13.09 21.34
C PRO A 886 -7.39 -12.67 22.18
N GLY A 887 -8.55 -12.48 21.52
CA GLY A 887 -9.80 -12.11 22.17
C GLY A 887 -9.85 -10.64 22.65
N THR A 888 -9.17 -9.73 21.94
CA THR A 888 -9.18 -8.30 22.22
C THR A 888 -9.49 -7.50 20.96
N PHE A 889 -9.75 -6.19 21.13
CA PHE A 889 -9.74 -5.20 20.06
C PHE A 889 -8.66 -4.15 20.32
N MET A 890 -7.93 -3.78 19.28
CA MET A 890 -6.99 -2.66 19.28
C MET A 890 -7.60 -1.50 18.52
N ILE A 891 -7.75 -0.35 19.17
CA ILE A 891 -8.47 0.84 18.66
C ILE A 891 -7.49 2.00 18.55
N GLU A 892 -7.32 2.55 17.34
CA GLU A 892 -6.60 3.79 17.06
C GLU A 892 -7.56 4.79 16.38
N PRO A 893 -8.05 5.84 17.12
CA PRO A 893 -9.05 6.75 16.59
C PRO A 893 -8.48 7.90 15.73
N THR A 894 -7.20 8.11 15.71
CA THR A 894 -6.45 9.22 15.07
C THR A 894 -6.81 10.62 15.60
N GLU A 895 -6.06 11.65 15.15
CA GLU A 895 -6.34 13.07 15.43
C GLU A 895 -7.32 13.71 14.46
N SER A 896 -7.56 13.08 13.31
CA SER A 896 -8.36 13.68 12.24
C SER A 896 -9.87 13.48 12.40
N GLU A 897 -10.29 12.64 13.34
CA GLU A 897 -11.70 12.40 13.62
C GLU A 897 -12.30 13.45 14.55
N THR A 898 -13.57 13.79 14.32
CA THR A 898 -14.31 14.72 15.18
C THR A 898 -14.79 14.02 16.46
N ILE A 899 -15.07 14.80 17.52
CA ILE A 899 -15.63 14.24 18.76
C ILE A 899 -17.01 13.58 18.51
N GLU A 900 -17.79 14.08 17.56
CA GLU A 900 -19.09 13.49 17.20
C GLU A 900 -18.91 12.09 16.59
N GLU A 901 -17.88 11.88 15.80
CA GLU A 901 -17.59 10.57 15.22
C GLU A 901 -17.01 9.60 16.26
N LEU A 902 -16.13 10.09 17.15
CA LEU A 902 -15.63 9.32 18.30
C LEU A 902 -16.79 8.92 19.24
N ASP A 903 -17.70 9.86 19.56
CA ASP A 903 -18.89 9.59 20.35
C ASP A 903 -19.83 8.61 19.65
N ARG A 904 -20.00 8.69 18.33
CA ARG A 904 -20.78 7.73 17.52
C ARG A 904 -20.24 6.32 17.64
N PHE A 905 -18.91 6.16 17.52
CA PHE A 905 -18.24 4.87 17.68
C PHE A 905 -18.40 4.31 19.12
N CYS A 906 -18.10 5.13 20.13
CA CYS A 906 -18.27 4.71 21.53
C CYS A 906 -19.72 4.31 21.84
N ASN A 907 -20.70 5.08 21.35
CA ASN A 907 -22.12 4.77 21.55
C ASN A 907 -22.54 3.48 20.82
N ALA A 908 -21.98 3.18 19.64
CA ALA A 908 -22.19 1.90 18.97
C ALA A 908 -21.67 0.74 19.82
N MET A 909 -20.45 0.83 20.32
CA MET A 909 -19.87 -0.18 21.20
C MET A 909 -20.70 -0.37 22.51
N ILE A 910 -21.13 0.72 23.16
CA ILE A 910 -21.98 0.68 24.37
C ILE A 910 -23.33 0.04 24.05
N SER A 911 -23.92 0.34 22.90
CA SER A 911 -25.18 -0.28 22.45
C SER A 911 -25.01 -1.79 22.23
N ILE A 912 -23.91 -2.21 21.59
CA ILE A 912 -23.57 -3.62 21.42
C ILE A 912 -23.40 -4.31 22.78
N HIS A 913 -22.74 -3.65 23.76
CA HIS A 913 -22.63 -4.17 25.13
C HIS A 913 -24.00 -4.37 25.78
N THR A 914 -24.98 -3.52 25.49
CA THR A 914 -26.35 -3.70 25.97
C THR A 914 -26.98 -4.96 25.38
N GLU A 915 -26.75 -5.24 24.08
CA GLU A 915 -27.21 -6.50 23.44
C GLU A 915 -26.52 -7.73 24.10
N ILE A 916 -25.22 -7.63 24.40
CA ILE A 916 -24.46 -8.66 25.14
C ILE A 916 -25.05 -8.90 26.54
N THR A 917 -25.45 -7.84 27.24
CA THR A 917 -26.07 -7.96 28.56
C THR A 917 -27.43 -8.67 28.53
N GLN A 918 -28.21 -8.50 27.45
CA GLN A 918 -29.42 -9.24 27.21
C GLN A 918 -29.17 -10.75 27.05
N ILE A 919 -28.08 -11.12 26.39
CA ILE A 919 -27.64 -12.53 26.28
C ILE A 919 -27.20 -13.06 27.64
N ALA A 920 -26.36 -12.32 28.37
CA ALA A 920 -25.87 -12.69 29.68
C ALA A 920 -27.01 -12.90 30.71
N SER A 921 -28.09 -12.11 30.62
CA SER A 921 -29.28 -12.23 31.48
C SER A 921 -30.26 -13.31 31.04
N GLY A 922 -30.05 -13.99 29.92
CA GLY A 922 -30.93 -15.01 29.34
C GLY A 922 -32.21 -14.46 28.71
N GLN A 923 -32.29 -13.14 28.43
CA GLN A 923 -33.45 -12.55 27.73
C GLN A 923 -33.51 -13.01 26.27
N ILE A 924 -32.36 -13.27 25.64
CA ILE A 924 -32.23 -13.87 24.32
C ILE A 924 -31.03 -14.82 24.34
N SER A 925 -31.11 -15.93 23.58
CA SER A 925 -29.93 -16.79 23.43
C SER A 925 -28.91 -16.16 22.47
N HIS A 926 -27.63 -16.55 22.55
CA HIS A 926 -26.61 -16.08 21.62
C HIS A 926 -27.02 -16.36 20.16
N GLU A 927 -27.46 -17.60 19.88
CA GLU A 927 -27.88 -18.06 18.56
C GLU A 927 -29.08 -17.29 17.97
N ASP A 928 -29.93 -16.74 18.82
CA ASP A 928 -31.10 -15.96 18.39
C ASP A 928 -30.82 -14.44 18.34
N SER A 929 -29.64 -14.00 18.72
CA SER A 929 -29.30 -12.58 18.92
C SER A 929 -28.96 -11.87 17.62
N PRO A 930 -29.05 -10.52 17.57
CA PRO A 930 -28.57 -9.74 16.43
C PRO A 930 -27.05 -9.87 16.21
N LEU A 931 -26.26 -10.15 17.25
CA LEU A 931 -24.82 -10.34 17.15
C LEU A 931 -24.45 -11.60 16.36
N HIS A 932 -25.14 -12.72 16.59
CA HIS A 932 -24.90 -13.97 15.89
C HIS A 932 -25.25 -13.87 14.39
N HIS A 933 -26.30 -13.13 14.07
CA HIS A 933 -26.81 -12.99 12.70
C HIS A 933 -26.22 -11.81 11.91
N ALA A 934 -25.50 -10.91 12.58
CA ALA A 934 -24.85 -9.78 11.91
C ALA A 934 -23.75 -10.24 10.91
N PRO A 935 -23.49 -9.47 9.83
CA PRO A 935 -24.19 -8.24 9.46
C PRO A 935 -25.45 -8.50 8.62
N HIS A 936 -26.42 -7.59 8.68
CA HIS A 936 -27.73 -7.73 8.03
C HIS A 936 -27.76 -7.05 6.65
N THR A 937 -28.16 -7.81 5.62
CA THR A 937 -28.31 -7.29 4.25
C THR A 937 -29.73 -6.72 4.02
N VAL A 938 -29.86 -5.83 3.03
CA VAL A 938 -31.17 -5.31 2.59
C VAL A 938 -32.11 -6.43 2.18
N GLU A 939 -31.61 -7.45 1.49
CA GLU A 939 -32.41 -8.60 1.04
C GLU A 939 -33.00 -9.36 2.22
N GLU A 940 -32.20 -9.63 3.25
CA GLU A 940 -32.67 -10.26 4.49
C GLU A 940 -33.73 -9.40 5.19
N LEU A 941 -33.48 -8.08 5.30
CA LEU A 941 -34.42 -7.14 5.91
C LEU A 941 -35.75 -7.00 5.16
N CYS A 942 -35.78 -7.28 3.86
CA CYS A 942 -36.98 -7.24 3.04
C CYS A 942 -37.68 -8.60 2.91
N SER A 943 -37.11 -9.69 3.47
CA SER A 943 -37.70 -11.03 3.46
C SER A 943 -38.70 -11.21 4.62
N ASP A 944 -39.37 -12.40 4.67
CA ASP A 944 -40.17 -12.80 5.80
C ASP A 944 -39.31 -12.91 7.07
N TRP A 945 -39.50 -11.98 8.01
CA TRP A 945 -38.67 -11.86 9.19
C TRP A 945 -39.00 -12.93 10.25
N GLN A 946 -38.09 -13.86 10.43
CA GLN A 946 -38.25 -14.99 11.37
C GLN A 946 -37.38 -14.87 12.65
N ARG A 947 -36.69 -13.73 12.83
CA ARG A 947 -35.79 -13.54 13.96
C ARG A 947 -36.56 -13.15 15.25
N LYS A 948 -35.96 -13.42 16.41
CA LYS A 948 -36.56 -13.07 17.72
C LYS A 948 -36.42 -11.59 18.12
N TYR A 949 -35.74 -10.80 17.32
CA TYR A 949 -35.61 -9.33 17.45
C TYR A 949 -36.25 -8.64 16.22
N SER A 950 -36.49 -7.34 16.30
CA SER A 950 -37.20 -6.62 15.24
C SER A 950 -36.30 -6.28 14.07
N GLN A 951 -36.87 -6.16 12.87
CA GLN A 951 -36.16 -5.62 11.68
C GLN A 951 -35.59 -4.23 11.95
N ALA A 952 -36.30 -3.39 12.73
CA ALA A 952 -35.82 -2.06 13.10
C ALA A 952 -34.53 -2.11 13.94
N GLN A 953 -34.42 -3.09 14.84
CA GLN A 953 -33.22 -3.32 15.64
C GLN A 953 -32.07 -3.85 14.78
N ALA A 954 -32.36 -4.68 13.76
CA ALA A 954 -31.35 -5.13 12.81
C ALA A 954 -30.82 -3.97 11.95
N ALA A 955 -31.72 -3.21 11.30
CA ALA A 955 -31.40 -2.18 10.32
C ALA A 955 -30.90 -0.86 10.92
N TYR A 956 -31.46 -0.48 12.05
CA TYR A 956 -31.24 0.82 12.70
C TYR A 956 -31.07 0.65 14.21
N PRO A 957 -30.00 -0.02 14.64
CA PRO A 957 -29.78 -0.31 16.06
C PRO A 957 -29.74 0.96 16.95
N ILE A 958 -29.36 2.09 16.38
CA ILE A 958 -29.52 3.43 16.98
C ILE A 958 -30.19 4.39 15.99
N SER A 959 -30.92 5.37 16.49
CA SER A 959 -31.71 6.32 15.66
C SER A 959 -30.86 7.12 14.65
N ALA A 960 -29.62 7.42 15.01
CA ALA A 960 -28.68 8.15 14.14
C ALA A 960 -28.38 7.42 12.82
N MET A 961 -28.53 6.11 12.77
CA MET A 961 -28.30 5.30 11.55
C MET A 961 -29.29 5.62 10.44
N ARG A 962 -30.50 6.14 10.74
CA ARG A 962 -31.48 6.52 9.73
C ARG A 962 -30.98 7.61 8.77
N ALA A 963 -30.04 8.45 9.22
CA ALA A 963 -29.47 9.52 8.42
C ALA A 963 -28.25 9.07 7.59
N ARG A 964 -27.63 7.92 7.90
CA ARG A 964 -26.36 7.47 7.30
C ARG A 964 -26.45 6.08 6.66
N GLY A 965 -27.65 5.62 6.28
CA GLY A 965 -27.94 4.24 5.87
C GLY A 965 -26.93 3.61 4.91
N TYR A 966 -26.02 2.80 5.44
CA TYR A 966 -25.20 1.86 4.70
C TYR A 966 -25.64 0.44 5.09
N PHE A 967 -25.79 -0.41 4.10
CA PHE A 967 -26.10 -1.83 4.29
C PHE A 967 -25.06 -2.67 3.57
N VAL A 968 -24.57 -3.70 4.24
CA VAL A 968 -23.59 -4.61 3.66
C VAL A 968 -24.18 -5.35 2.44
N PRO A 969 -23.37 -5.58 1.39
CA PRO A 969 -23.84 -6.29 0.21
C PRO A 969 -24.02 -7.81 0.41
N VAL A 970 -23.35 -8.40 1.39
CA VAL A 970 -23.40 -9.84 1.72
C VAL A 970 -23.50 -10.02 3.23
N SER A 971 -24.11 -11.12 3.68
CA SER A 971 -24.14 -11.50 5.08
C SER A 971 -22.79 -12.16 5.51
N ARG A 972 -22.74 -12.71 6.72
CA ARG A 972 -21.51 -13.35 7.26
C ARG A 972 -20.98 -14.41 6.29
N ILE A 973 -19.68 -14.33 5.97
CA ILE A 973 -19.05 -15.20 4.96
C ILE A 973 -18.50 -16.47 5.60
N ASP A 974 -18.76 -17.63 4.96
CA ASP A 974 -18.15 -18.91 5.33
C ASP A 974 -16.70 -19.00 4.80
N ALA A 975 -15.76 -18.60 5.66
CA ALA A 975 -14.35 -18.66 5.33
C ALA A 975 -13.83 -20.10 5.09
N ALA A 976 -14.33 -21.07 5.85
CA ALA A 976 -13.88 -22.46 5.77
C ALA A 976 -14.36 -23.14 4.48
N PHE A 977 -15.54 -22.80 4.01
CA PHE A 977 -16.04 -23.26 2.69
C PHE A 977 -15.12 -22.77 1.57
N GLY A 978 -14.80 -21.46 1.52
CA GLY A 978 -13.95 -20.89 0.49
C GLY A 978 -12.51 -21.45 0.46
N ASP A 979 -11.93 -21.78 1.61
CA ASP A 979 -10.58 -22.38 1.66
C ASP A 979 -10.55 -23.85 1.24
N ARG A 980 -11.70 -24.55 1.35
CA ARG A 980 -11.85 -25.94 0.87
C ARG A 980 -12.21 -26.03 -0.61
N ASN A 981 -12.83 -24.98 -1.15
CA ASN A 981 -13.29 -24.88 -2.54
C ASN A 981 -12.65 -23.62 -3.16
N LEU A 982 -11.34 -23.69 -3.41
CA LEU A 982 -10.55 -22.52 -3.83
C LEU A 982 -10.87 -22.14 -5.28
N ILE A 983 -11.51 -20.98 -5.45
CA ILE A 983 -11.76 -20.33 -6.75
C ILE A 983 -11.18 -18.91 -6.66
N CYS A 984 -10.21 -18.61 -7.50
CA CYS A 984 -9.45 -17.35 -7.46
C CYS A 984 -9.46 -16.58 -8.78
N SER A 985 -10.42 -16.85 -9.63
CA SER A 985 -10.66 -16.18 -10.90
C SER A 985 -12.16 -15.90 -11.09
N CYS A 986 -12.49 -15.00 -12.01
CA CYS A 986 -13.87 -14.78 -12.44
C CYS A 986 -14.39 -16.01 -13.18
N GLU A 987 -15.64 -16.37 -12.91
CA GLU A 987 -16.30 -17.50 -13.57
C GLU A 987 -16.47 -17.24 -15.08
N PRO A 988 -16.26 -18.26 -15.94
CA PRO A 988 -16.58 -18.18 -17.35
C PRO A 988 -18.08 -17.94 -17.60
N LEU A 989 -18.44 -17.38 -18.75
CA LEU A 989 -19.84 -17.13 -19.13
C LEU A 989 -20.72 -18.39 -19.09
N GLU A 990 -20.14 -19.56 -19.39
CA GLU A 990 -20.82 -20.84 -19.37
C GLU A 990 -21.32 -21.24 -17.97
N PHE A 991 -20.66 -20.82 -16.91
CA PHE A 991 -21.11 -21.06 -15.54
C PHE A 991 -22.46 -20.42 -15.24
N PHE A 992 -22.70 -19.22 -15.74
CA PHE A 992 -23.99 -18.53 -15.58
C PHE A 992 -25.08 -19.08 -16.48
N ALA A 993 -24.74 -19.73 -17.59
CA ALA A 993 -25.70 -20.37 -18.48
C ALA A 993 -26.30 -21.64 -17.87
N THR A 994 -25.59 -22.36 -17.02
CA THR A 994 -26.07 -23.60 -16.38
C THR A 994 -26.96 -23.33 -15.15
N SER A 995 -26.95 -22.14 -14.57
CA SER A 995 -27.77 -21.78 -13.40
C SER A 995 -29.23 -21.39 -13.77
N LEU A 996 -29.57 -21.35 -15.06
CA LEU A 996 -30.96 -21.09 -15.57
C LEU A 996 -31.73 -22.37 -15.96
N GLN A 997 -31.18 -23.55 -15.69
CA GLN A 997 -31.85 -24.84 -15.80
C GLN A 997 -32.24 -25.38 -14.39
#